data_1f54fe4a744c5759ef44e711c75d8abb
#
_entry.id   1f54fe4a744c5759ef44e711c75d8abb
#
_cell.length_a   1.000
_cell.length_b   1.000
_cell.length_c   1.000
_cell.angle_alpha   90.00
_cell.angle_beta   90.00
_cell.angle_gamma   90.00
#
_symmetry.space_group_name_H-M   'P 1'
#
loop_
_entity.id
_entity.type
_entity.pdbx_description
1 polymer ?
#
loop_
_entity_poly.entity_id
_entity_poly.type
_entity_poly.pdbx_seq_one_letter_code
_entity_poly.pdbx_strand_id
1 'polypeptide(L)'
;MSDVTNNGFANFDEEELKEWLESLEYVLQSGGPEKVKELLHNLDVYAHEKGVEIPFTANTPHINTIPKEKEPPFPGGREIERRIKSLIRWNAMAMVVQANKEESGIGGHISTYASAATLYEIGFNHFFRGKDGNHDGDLIYFQGHAAPGMYARAFLEGRLTKEQLENFRRELKPGGGLSSYPHPWLMPDFWEFPTVSMGLGPIQAIYQARFIKYLENRGLKKPSDQKIWAFLGDGETDEPETLGAISLAAREKLDNLIFVINCNLQRLDGPVRGNGNIIQELEAIFRGTGWNVIKVVWGGDWDPLLEADKTGLLIKRMNESIDGESQNYITRGGKYIRDHFFGKYPEVLKLVEHYTDEQLEKMKRGGHDPEKVYTAYKAAVEHKDAPTVILAKTVKGYGLGEAGEGKNITHSQKKLNEDELREFRTRFSIPISDEDVVKAPFYRPSEDSAEIRYLKERRKTLGGYLPKRIVKAQPLKTPSEELFEEFYSGTEGREVSTTMVYVRMLAKLLRDKEIGHLIVPIVPDEARTFGMESLFRQVGIYSNQGQLYEPVDKDSLLYYKEAKNGQILEEGITEAGSMSSFIAAGTAYANHSINTIPFFTYYSMFGLQRVGDLVWAAGDLRCKGFLFGATAGRTTLAGEGLQHQDGHSHLLAYPVPNLIAYDPAFAYELAVIIRDGIYRMYEKQEDVFYYVTIMNENYPQPAMPKDVKEGILKGMYRFRTSEKTSKGKEQKPKVNLLGSGTILNEVIKAADILENDYKVSVDIWSVTSYKNLHLDAQETERWNMLNPDKEPKKPYIAQITEGEDGVFVAASDYVQIMKDAMFKWLPGPLHSLGTFGFGRSEGRTSLRDFFEVDAKHIVYATLYSLMKEGKVKLDVVKKAQKDLGINPDKPNPVKS
;
A
#
# COMPACT_ATOMS: atom_id res chain seq x y z
N MET A 1 28.37 -23.53 24.41
CA MET A 1 27.05 -24.15 24.52
C MET A 1 26.97 -25.21 23.43
N SER A 2 27.45 -26.33 23.76
CA SER A 2 27.49 -27.59 23.04
C SER A 2 26.24 -28.38 23.44
N ASP A 3 25.76 -29.21 22.53
CA ASP A 3 24.72 -30.22 22.72
C ASP A 3 23.25 -29.79 22.53
N VAL A 4 22.90 -29.48 21.26
CA VAL A 4 21.53 -29.68 20.74
C VAL A 4 21.63 -30.38 19.39
N THR A 5 22.28 -31.53 19.34
CA THR A 5 22.29 -32.42 18.16
C THR A 5 22.30 -33.89 18.62
N ASN A 6 21.34 -34.23 19.46
CA ASN A 6 20.97 -35.62 19.63
C ASN A 6 19.43 -35.65 19.72
N ASN A 7 18.75 -35.48 18.57
CA ASN A 7 17.36 -35.86 18.46
C ASN A 7 17.30 -37.37 18.66
N GLY A 8 16.86 -37.78 19.86
CA GLY A 8 16.67 -39.17 20.23
C GLY A 8 15.51 -39.84 19.48
N PHE A 9 15.63 -39.90 18.15
CA PHE A 9 14.85 -40.86 17.41
C PHE A 9 15.45 -42.24 17.62
N ALA A 10 14.68 -43.14 18.19
CA ALA A 10 15.05 -44.58 18.19
C ALA A 10 15.40 -44.91 16.73
N ASN A 11 16.60 -45.46 16.52
CA ASN A 11 16.98 -45.96 15.20
C ASN A 11 16.03 -47.10 14.87
N PHE A 12 15.13 -46.90 13.88
CA PHE A 12 14.46 -47.98 13.22
C PHE A 12 15.53 -48.93 12.67
N ASP A 13 15.32 -50.21 12.81
CA ASP A 13 16.12 -51.20 12.09
C ASP A 13 15.90 -50.93 10.56
N GLU A 14 16.94 -50.96 9.76
CA GLU A 14 16.84 -50.72 8.31
C GLU A 14 15.84 -51.65 7.63
N GLU A 15 15.72 -52.89 8.10
CA GLU A 15 14.73 -53.85 7.61
C GLU A 15 13.30 -53.42 7.97
N GLU A 16 13.05 -52.98 9.20
CA GLU A 16 11.73 -52.54 9.65
C GLU A 16 11.27 -51.29 8.93
N LEU A 17 12.15 -50.32 8.73
CA LEU A 17 11.83 -49.12 7.94
C LEU A 17 11.50 -49.45 6.49
N LYS A 18 12.22 -50.39 5.91
CA LYS A 18 11.98 -50.87 4.55
C LYS A 18 10.59 -51.53 4.40
N GLU A 19 10.19 -52.34 5.35
CA GLU A 19 8.85 -52.97 5.36
C GLU A 19 7.73 -51.95 5.40
N TRP A 20 7.89 -50.91 6.21
CA TRP A 20 6.94 -49.80 6.27
C TRP A 20 6.87 -49.00 4.95
N LEU A 21 8.00 -48.72 4.30
CA LEU A 21 8.06 -48.04 3.01
C LEU A 21 7.45 -48.90 1.89
N GLU A 22 7.70 -50.21 1.88
CA GLU A 22 7.04 -51.15 0.90
C GLU A 22 5.53 -51.20 1.12
N SER A 23 5.06 -51.15 2.36
CA SER A 23 3.63 -51.09 2.69
C SER A 23 2.99 -49.82 2.21
N LEU A 24 3.66 -48.66 2.38
CA LEU A 24 3.18 -47.37 1.89
C LEU A 24 3.16 -47.30 0.36
N GLU A 25 4.16 -47.88 -0.30
CA GLU A 25 4.22 -48.02 -1.77
C GLU A 25 3.04 -48.86 -2.31
N TYR A 26 2.72 -49.96 -1.63
CA TYR A 26 1.57 -50.77 -1.97
C TYR A 26 0.25 -49.98 -1.86
N VAL A 27 0.08 -49.17 -0.81
CA VAL A 27 -1.09 -48.28 -0.65
C VAL A 27 -1.13 -47.26 -1.78
N LEU A 28 0.01 -46.67 -2.16
CA LEU A 28 0.09 -45.71 -3.29
C LEU A 28 -0.32 -46.37 -4.62
N GLN A 29 0.19 -47.56 -4.90
CA GLN A 29 -0.11 -48.30 -6.16
C GLN A 29 -1.54 -48.78 -6.20
N SER A 30 -2.12 -49.23 -5.09
CA SER A 30 -3.47 -49.84 -5.03
C SER A 30 -4.59 -48.81 -4.88
N GLY A 31 -4.33 -47.66 -4.23
CA GLY A 31 -5.35 -46.66 -3.87
C GLY A 31 -5.06 -45.23 -4.28
N GLY A 32 -3.89 -44.99 -4.87
CA GLY A 32 -3.46 -43.68 -5.29
C GLY A 32 -3.07 -42.70 -4.17
N PRO A 33 -2.66 -41.47 -4.54
CA PRO A 33 -2.15 -40.49 -3.58
C PRO A 33 -3.14 -40.07 -2.49
N GLU A 34 -4.44 -40.06 -2.78
CA GLU A 34 -5.45 -39.63 -1.80
C GLU A 34 -5.58 -40.64 -0.65
N LYS A 35 -5.45 -41.92 -0.95
CA LYS A 35 -5.48 -42.96 0.08
C LYS A 35 -4.24 -42.94 0.97
N VAL A 36 -3.09 -42.58 0.42
CA VAL A 36 -1.86 -42.33 1.19
C VAL A 36 -2.04 -41.13 2.13
N LYS A 37 -2.62 -40.05 1.67
CA LYS A 37 -2.92 -38.87 2.50
C LYS A 37 -3.85 -39.22 3.66
N GLU A 38 -4.91 -39.96 3.38
CA GLU A 38 -5.86 -40.42 4.39
C GLU A 38 -5.18 -41.34 5.44
N LEU A 39 -4.34 -42.27 4.99
CA LEU A 39 -3.59 -43.15 5.88
C LEU A 39 -2.64 -42.35 6.80
N LEU A 40 -1.84 -41.43 6.24
CA LEU A 40 -0.92 -40.62 7.02
C LEU A 40 -1.65 -39.72 8.02
N HIS A 41 -2.78 -39.15 7.63
CA HIS A 41 -3.62 -38.36 8.54
C HIS A 41 -4.15 -39.22 9.71
N ASN A 42 -4.66 -40.41 9.42
CA ASN A 42 -5.16 -41.30 10.47
C ASN A 42 -4.05 -41.78 11.41
N LEU A 43 -2.83 -41.99 10.90
CA LEU A 43 -1.66 -42.32 11.71
C LEU A 43 -1.27 -41.18 12.62
N ASP A 44 -1.29 -39.94 12.11
CA ASP A 44 -1.01 -38.73 12.89
C ASP A 44 -2.05 -38.54 14.01
N VAL A 45 -3.34 -38.64 13.71
CA VAL A 45 -4.43 -38.60 14.70
C VAL A 45 -4.23 -39.68 15.77
N TYR A 46 -3.98 -40.93 15.35
CA TYR A 46 -3.77 -42.05 16.28
C TYR A 46 -2.55 -41.85 17.19
N ALA A 47 -1.45 -41.35 16.65
CA ALA A 47 -0.25 -41.06 17.44
C ALA A 47 -0.54 -39.97 18.49
N HIS A 48 -1.27 -38.91 18.08
CA HIS A 48 -1.68 -37.84 18.98
C HIS A 48 -2.61 -38.34 20.11
N GLU A 49 -3.58 -39.20 19.78
CA GLU A 49 -4.45 -39.87 20.79
C GLU A 49 -3.67 -40.73 21.79
N LYS A 50 -2.51 -41.26 21.39
CA LYS A 50 -1.61 -42.03 22.27
C LYS A 50 -0.61 -41.18 23.04
N GLY A 51 -0.70 -39.83 22.93
CA GLY A 51 0.19 -38.87 23.59
C GLY A 51 1.59 -38.84 23.00
N VAL A 52 1.78 -39.30 21.77
CA VAL A 52 3.06 -39.18 21.07
C VAL A 52 3.14 -37.76 20.48
N GLU A 53 4.13 -36.99 20.96
CA GLU A 53 4.46 -35.70 20.36
C GLU A 53 5.19 -35.94 19.02
N ILE A 54 4.49 -35.84 17.93
CA ILE A 54 5.11 -35.85 16.60
C ILE A 54 5.67 -34.45 16.34
N PRO A 55 6.98 -34.31 16.07
CA PRO A 55 7.54 -33.02 15.70
C PRO A 55 6.86 -32.54 14.42
N PHE A 56 6.01 -31.52 14.57
CA PHE A 56 5.35 -30.93 13.42
C PHE A 56 6.35 -30.13 12.61
N THR A 57 6.50 -30.44 11.34
CA THR A 57 7.19 -29.61 10.36
C THR A 57 6.30 -29.48 9.13
N ALA A 58 5.97 -28.25 8.76
CA ALA A 58 5.27 -27.97 7.50
C ALA A 58 6.21 -28.04 6.28
N ASN A 59 7.48 -28.34 6.49
CA ASN A 59 8.49 -28.37 5.44
C ASN A 59 8.55 -29.68 4.70
N THR A 60 8.72 -29.60 3.40
CA THR A 60 9.17 -30.74 2.56
C THR A 60 10.70 -30.68 2.39
N PRO A 61 11.36 -31.74 1.91
CA PRO A 61 12.79 -31.69 1.62
C PRO A 61 13.18 -30.48 0.77
N HIS A 62 14.41 -29.96 0.97
CA HIS A 62 14.93 -28.78 0.26
C HIS A 62 15.30 -29.09 -1.20
N ILE A 63 14.31 -29.59 -1.95
CA ILE A 63 14.36 -29.92 -3.37
C ILE A 63 13.19 -29.23 -4.09
N ASN A 64 13.15 -29.34 -5.41
CA ASN A 64 12.03 -28.84 -6.19
C ASN A 64 10.73 -29.58 -5.84
N THR A 65 9.63 -28.84 -5.73
CA THR A 65 8.30 -29.42 -5.42
C THR A 65 7.78 -30.31 -6.56
N ILE A 66 8.06 -29.92 -7.80
CA ILE A 66 7.67 -30.70 -8.99
C ILE A 66 8.87 -31.51 -9.45
N PRO A 67 8.78 -32.84 -9.41
CA PRO A 67 9.86 -33.71 -9.83
C PRO A 67 9.99 -33.73 -11.36
N LYS A 68 11.18 -34.10 -11.85
CA LYS A 68 11.56 -34.09 -13.27
C LYS A 68 10.54 -34.76 -14.18
N GLU A 69 10.02 -35.91 -13.76
CA GLU A 69 9.12 -36.76 -14.56
C GLU A 69 7.73 -36.11 -14.77
N LYS A 70 7.40 -35.11 -13.95
CA LYS A 70 6.14 -34.34 -14.04
C LYS A 70 6.30 -32.98 -14.74
N GLU A 71 7.49 -32.67 -15.21
CA GLU A 71 7.73 -31.41 -15.92
C GLU A 71 7.14 -31.46 -17.32
N PRO A 72 6.32 -30.47 -17.72
CA PRO A 72 5.80 -30.40 -19.08
C PRO A 72 6.92 -29.99 -20.06
N PRO A 73 6.79 -30.34 -21.33
CA PRO A 73 7.72 -29.86 -22.36
C PRO A 73 7.75 -28.31 -22.39
N PHE A 74 8.96 -27.76 -22.49
CA PHE A 74 9.12 -26.32 -22.65
C PHE A 74 8.66 -25.87 -24.04
N PRO A 75 7.69 -24.95 -24.16
CA PRO A 75 7.08 -24.62 -25.46
C PRO A 75 7.86 -23.57 -26.27
N GLY A 76 8.86 -22.91 -25.65
CA GLY A 76 9.59 -21.81 -26.25
C GLY A 76 10.85 -22.23 -27.02
N GLY A 77 11.42 -21.29 -27.79
CA GLY A 77 12.74 -21.43 -28.40
C GLY A 77 13.83 -21.06 -27.41
N ARG A 78 14.43 -22.04 -26.75
CA ARG A 78 15.42 -21.81 -25.67
C ARG A 78 16.55 -20.88 -26.05
N GLU A 79 17.08 -21.02 -27.25
CA GLU A 79 18.22 -20.20 -27.72
C GLU A 79 17.81 -18.75 -27.98
N ILE A 80 16.68 -18.53 -28.66
CA ILE A 80 16.21 -17.16 -28.95
C ILE A 80 15.80 -16.43 -27.70
N GLU A 81 15.14 -17.10 -26.76
CA GLU A 81 14.75 -16.50 -25.46
C GLU A 81 15.98 -16.18 -24.61
N ARG A 82 17.01 -17.03 -24.63
CA ARG A 82 18.30 -16.75 -23.98
C ARG A 82 18.95 -15.49 -24.55
N ARG A 83 18.95 -15.34 -25.89
CA ARG A 83 19.52 -14.15 -26.56
C ARG A 83 18.72 -12.88 -26.20
N ILE A 84 17.39 -12.93 -26.25
CA ILE A 84 16.53 -11.80 -25.84
C ILE A 84 16.82 -11.39 -24.39
N LYS A 85 16.81 -12.35 -23.46
CA LYS A 85 17.14 -12.12 -22.05
C LYS A 85 18.53 -11.51 -21.87
N SER A 86 19.52 -11.95 -22.64
CA SER A 86 20.88 -11.39 -22.62
C SER A 86 20.89 -9.92 -23.06
N LEU A 87 20.16 -9.58 -24.13
CA LEU A 87 20.04 -8.19 -24.60
C LEU A 87 19.33 -7.28 -23.58
N ILE A 88 18.29 -7.79 -22.91
CA ILE A 88 17.60 -7.04 -21.84
C ILE A 88 18.54 -6.82 -20.65
N ARG A 89 19.28 -7.86 -20.23
CA ARG A 89 20.29 -7.73 -19.17
C ARG A 89 21.35 -6.67 -19.51
N TRP A 90 21.84 -6.68 -20.75
CA TRP A 90 22.80 -5.69 -21.22
C TRP A 90 22.24 -4.27 -21.12
N ASN A 91 21.07 -4.01 -21.72
CA ASN A 91 20.50 -2.66 -21.73
C ASN A 91 20.15 -2.17 -20.32
N ALA A 92 19.67 -3.05 -19.45
CA ALA A 92 19.42 -2.70 -18.05
C ALA A 92 20.72 -2.33 -17.30
N MET A 93 21.79 -3.07 -17.52
CA MET A 93 23.11 -2.77 -16.97
C MET A 93 23.67 -1.47 -17.56
N ALA A 94 23.61 -1.32 -18.88
CA ALA A 94 24.10 -0.13 -19.58
C ALA A 94 23.44 1.15 -19.07
N MET A 95 22.12 1.13 -18.83
CA MET A 95 21.35 2.24 -18.29
C MET A 95 21.88 2.69 -16.92
N VAL A 96 22.10 1.75 -16.01
CA VAL A 96 22.65 2.04 -14.68
C VAL A 96 24.09 2.56 -14.74
N VAL A 97 24.93 1.94 -15.57
CA VAL A 97 26.34 2.33 -15.75
C VAL A 97 26.46 3.72 -16.35
N GLN A 98 25.70 4.01 -17.41
CA GLN A 98 25.72 5.34 -18.06
C GLN A 98 25.26 6.43 -17.09
N ALA A 99 24.14 6.23 -16.38
CA ALA A 99 23.63 7.20 -15.39
C ALA A 99 24.69 7.53 -14.33
N ASN A 100 25.43 6.53 -13.85
CA ASN A 100 26.48 6.74 -12.84
C ASN A 100 27.79 7.32 -13.41
N LYS A 101 28.07 7.17 -14.71
CA LYS A 101 29.22 7.82 -15.38
C LYS A 101 29.03 9.32 -15.54
N GLU A 102 27.81 9.74 -15.93
CA GLU A 102 27.48 11.16 -16.09
C GLU A 102 27.48 11.91 -14.78
N GLU A 103 26.86 11.36 -13.74
CA GLU A 103 26.77 11.99 -12.42
C GLU A 103 26.85 10.92 -11.33
N SER A 104 27.94 10.96 -10.58
CA SER A 104 28.15 10.06 -9.44
C SER A 104 27.07 10.28 -8.40
N GLY A 105 26.28 9.25 -8.12
CA GLY A 105 25.21 9.30 -7.12
C GLY A 105 23.79 9.27 -7.67
N ILE A 106 23.55 9.44 -8.97
CA ILE A 106 22.25 9.19 -9.60
C ILE A 106 21.79 7.76 -9.27
N GLY A 107 22.73 6.83 -9.26
CA GLY A 107 22.48 5.49 -8.73
C GLY A 107 21.76 4.59 -9.72
N GLY A 108 20.92 3.75 -9.17
CA GLY A 108 20.26 2.67 -9.86
C GLY A 108 20.72 1.33 -9.31
N HIS A 109 19.86 0.34 -9.44
CA HIS A 109 20.12 -1.01 -8.97
C HIS A 109 20.00 -1.98 -10.13
N ILE A 110 20.97 -2.86 -10.29
CA ILE A 110 20.97 -3.89 -11.32
C ILE A 110 20.89 -5.30 -10.73
N SER A 111 21.36 -5.49 -9.51
CA SER A 111 21.49 -6.80 -8.88
C SER A 111 20.17 -7.54 -8.70
N THR A 112 19.08 -6.84 -8.42
CA THR A 112 17.74 -7.43 -8.27
C THR A 112 17.23 -7.96 -9.60
N TYR A 113 17.28 -7.15 -10.68
CA TYR A 113 16.88 -7.63 -11.98
C TYR A 113 17.82 -8.74 -12.47
N ALA A 114 19.12 -8.61 -12.23
CA ALA A 114 20.10 -9.63 -12.59
C ALA A 114 19.74 -11.00 -11.98
N SER A 115 19.28 -11.04 -10.72
CA SER A 115 18.81 -12.29 -10.09
C SER A 115 17.47 -12.78 -10.65
N ALA A 116 16.52 -11.88 -10.90
CA ALA A 116 15.15 -12.22 -11.27
C ALA A 116 14.88 -12.33 -12.79
N ALA A 117 15.87 -12.05 -13.65
CA ALA A 117 15.65 -11.92 -15.09
C ALA A 117 14.98 -13.15 -15.73
N THR A 118 15.31 -14.37 -15.31
CA THR A 118 14.65 -15.58 -15.83
C THR A 118 13.19 -15.66 -15.40
N LEU A 119 12.88 -15.26 -14.17
CA LEU A 119 11.53 -15.23 -13.62
C LEU A 119 10.64 -14.30 -14.46
N TYR A 120 11.11 -13.09 -14.75
CA TYR A 120 10.37 -12.13 -15.57
C TYR A 120 10.25 -12.59 -17.03
N GLU A 121 11.34 -13.05 -17.66
CA GLU A 121 11.31 -13.43 -19.07
C GLU A 121 10.36 -14.58 -19.36
N ILE A 122 10.31 -15.59 -18.49
CA ILE A 122 9.34 -16.69 -18.62
C ILE A 122 7.91 -16.15 -18.47
N GLY A 123 7.69 -15.26 -17.52
CA GLY A 123 6.39 -14.58 -17.36
C GLY A 123 5.96 -13.83 -18.62
N PHE A 124 6.82 -12.97 -19.15
CA PHE A 124 6.55 -12.17 -20.36
C PHE A 124 6.36 -13.00 -21.62
N ASN A 125 7.12 -14.09 -21.76
CA ASN A 125 7.07 -14.90 -22.97
C ASN A 125 5.93 -15.93 -22.98
N HIS A 126 5.43 -16.37 -21.80
CA HIS A 126 4.52 -17.51 -21.75
C HIS A 126 3.24 -17.30 -20.92
N PHE A 127 3.22 -16.35 -19.96
CA PHE A 127 2.13 -16.28 -18.98
C PHE A 127 1.45 -14.91 -18.86
N PHE A 128 2.20 -13.81 -18.79
CA PHE A 128 1.61 -12.49 -18.51
C PHE A 128 0.74 -12.01 -19.66
N ARG A 129 -0.56 -11.91 -19.43
CA ARG A 129 -1.53 -11.51 -20.45
C ARG A 129 -1.75 -10.01 -20.43
N GLY A 130 -1.72 -9.39 -21.61
CA GLY A 130 -2.01 -7.98 -21.81
C GLY A 130 -3.50 -7.69 -21.96
N LYS A 131 -3.83 -6.39 -22.08
CA LYS A 131 -5.21 -5.89 -22.16
C LYS A 131 -5.70 -5.65 -23.60
N ASP A 132 -4.89 -5.97 -24.60
CA ASP A 132 -5.21 -5.80 -26.02
C ASP A 132 -5.80 -7.11 -26.54
N GLY A 133 -7.11 -7.27 -26.49
CA GLY A 133 -7.78 -8.50 -26.92
C GLY A 133 -9.05 -8.79 -26.12
N ASN A 134 -9.48 -10.05 -26.13
CA ASN A 134 -10.66 -10.51 -25.41
C ASN A 134 -10.42 -10.85 -23.94
N HIS A 135 -9.30 -10.42 -23.38
CA HIS A 135 -8.87 -10.71 -22.02
C HIS A 135 -8.72 -9.42 -21.22
N ASP A 136 -9.06 -9.43 -19.93
CA ASP A 136 -8.92 -8.25 -19.04
C ASP A 136 -7.45 -7.87 -18.77
N GLY A 137 -6.51 -8.74 -19.14
CA GLY A 137 -5.09 -8.60 -18.82
C GLY A 137 -4.78 -9.01 -17.37
N ASP A 138 -3.59 -9.51 -17.13
CA ASP A 138 -3.12 -9.77 -15.78
C ASP A 138 -2.61 -8.48 -15.12
N LEU A 139 -2.69 -8.40 -13.81
CA LEU A 139 -2.14 -7.30 -13.03
C LEU A 139 -0.85 -7.75 -12.35
N ILE A 140 0.22 -6.96 -12.51
CA ILE A 140 1.55 -7.37 -12.06
C ILE A 140 2.16 -6.32 -11.16
N TYR A 141 2.44 -6.71 -9.93
CA TYR A 141 3.27 -5.96 -8.99
C TYR A 141 4.74 -6.32 -9.24
N PHE A 142 5.42 -5.54 -10.07
CA PHE A 142 6.84 -5.73 -10.36
C PHE A 142 7.68 -5.35 -9.14
N GLN A 143 8.70 -6.13 -8.81
CA GLN A 143 9.63 -5.73 -7.74
C GLN A 143 10.31 -4.40 -8.09
N GLY A 144 10.24 -3.41 -7.20
CA GLY A 144 10.66 -2.04 -7.51
C GLY A 144 12.08 -1.92 -8.05
N HIS A 145 13.03 -2.62 -7.42
CA HIS A 145 14.43 -2.62 -7.83
C HIS A 145 14.71 -3.34 -9.16
N ALA A 146 13.72 -4.02 -9.73
CA ALA A 146 13.82 -4.65 -11.06
C ALA A 146 13.41 -3.71 -12.22
N ALA A 147 12.96 -2.48 -11.94
CA ALA A 147 12.51 -1.51 -12.95
C ALA A 147 13.45 -1.35 -14.15
N PRO A 148 14.81 -1.33 -14.00
CA PRO A 148 15.71 -1.25 -15.14
C PRO A 148 15.49 -2.34 -16.18
N GLY A 149 15.18 -3.56 -15.74
CA GLY A 149 14.87 -4.68 -16.66
C GLY A 149 13.57 -4.46 -17.42
N MET A 150 12.56 -3.87 -16.78
CA MET A 150 11.28 -3.56 -17.42
C MET A 150 11.46 -2.48 -18.50
N TYR A 151 12.24 -1.45 -18.22
CA TYR A 151 12.57 -0.40 -19.20
C TYR A 151 13.39 -0.95 -20.36
N ALA A 152 14.40 -1.77 -20.09
CA ALA A 152 15.22 -2.41 -21.11
C ALA A 152 14.37 -3.31 -22.03
N ARG A 153 13.42 -4.06 -21.47
CA ARG A 153 12.47 -4.86 -22.25
C ARG A 153 11.56 -3.98 -23.11
N ALA A 154 10.99 -2.93 -22.54
CA ALA A 154 10.13 -1.99 -23.25
C ALA A 154 10.88 -1.29 -24.40
N PHE A 155 12.17 -1.05 -24.24
CA PHE A 155 13.05 -0.56 -25.31
C PHE A 155 13.19 -1.58 -26.46
N LEU A 156 13.44 -2.85 -26.15
CA LEU A 156 13.48 -3.89 -27.21
C LEU A 156 12.13 -4.04 -27.90
N GLU A 157 11.02 -3.88 -27.17
CA GLU A 157 9.65 -3.87 -27.70
C GLU A 157 9.35 -2.64 -28.58
N GLY A 158 10.21 -1.62 -28.58
CA GLY A 158 10.02 -0.36 -29.32
C GLY A 158 9.05 0.61 -28.66
N ARG A 159 8.76 0.44 -27.37
CA ARG A 159 7.86 1.28 -26.56
C ARG A 159 8.59 2.44 -25.89
N LEU A 160 9.88 2.29 -25.66
CA LEU A 160 10.75 3.33 -25.12
C LEU A 160 11.86 3.63 -26.14
N THR A 161 12.31 4.87 -26.16
CA THR A 161 13.38 5.32 -27.02
C THR A 161 14.76 5.21 -26.32
N LYS A 162 15.83 5.26 -27.10
CA LYS A 162 17.19 5.31 -26.58
C LYS A 162 17.38 6.53 -25.66
N GLU A 163 16.86 7.69 -26.07
CA GLU A 163 16.95 8.93 -25.29
C GLU A 163 16.25 8.80 -23.93
N GLN A 164 15.10 8.13 -23.87
CA GLN A 164 14.44 7.87 -22.59
C GLN A 164 15.29 6.99 -21.67
N LEU A 165 16.00 5.99 -22.19
CA LEU A 165 16.91 5.16 -21.41
C LEU A 165 18.14 5.97 -20.93
N GLU A 166 18.68 6.85 -21.76
CA GLU A 166 19.75 7.80 -21.39
C GLU A 166 19.32 8.74 -20.26
N ASN A 167 18.02 9.04 -20.20
CA ASN A 167 17.43 9.87 -19.14
C ASN A 167 16.87 9.05 -17.94
N PHE A 168 17.41 7.87 -17.68
CA PHE A 168 17.05 7.10 -16.49
C PHE A 168 17.36 7.87 -15.21
N ARG A 169 16.35 7.99 -14.31
CA ARG A 169 16.38 8.80 -13.09
C ARG A 169 16.62 10.30 -13.32
N ARG A 170 16.22 10.81 -14.49
CA ARG A 170 16.36 12.21 -14.89
C ARG A 170 15.03 12.76 -15.42
N GLU A 171 13.99 12.61 -14.63
CA GLU A 171 12.60 12.97 -14.97
C GLU A 171 12.41 14.45 -15.33
N LEU A 172 13.29 15.33 -14.81
CA LEU A 172 13.22 16.79 -15.02
C LEU A 172 13.89 17.27 -16.30
N LYS A 173 14.54 16.38 -17.07
CA LYS A 173 15.11 16.77 -18.36
C LYS A 173 14.03 17.08 -19.39
N PRO A 174 14.28 18.04 -20.32
CA PRO A 174 13.38 18.28 -21.44
C PRO A 174 13.08 16.99 -22.20
N GLY A 175 11.80 16.72 -22.47
CA GLY A 175 11.38 15.46 -23.06
C GLY A 175 11.08 14.35 -22.04
N GLY A 176 11.32 14.61 -20.75
CA GLY A 176 11.09 13.66 -19.67
C GLY A 176 12.19 12.59 -19.54
N GLY A 177 12.12 11.81 -18.47
CA GLY A 177 13.03 10.70 -18.18
C GLY A 177 12.27 9.55 -17.54
N LEU A 178 12.99 8.45 -17.26
CA LEU A 178 12.39 7.28 -16.62
C LEU A 178 12.49 7.39 -15.11
N SER A 179 11.40 7.05 -14.42
CA SER A 179 11.36 7.02 -12.96
C SER A 179 12.31 5.97 -12.38
N SER A 180 12.74 6.20 -11.13
CA SER A 180 13.66 5.29 -10.42
C SER A 180 13.04 3.92 -10.16
N TYR A 181 11.75 3.92 -9.83
CA TYR A 181 10.92 2.76 -9.50
C TYR A 181 9.57 2.88 -10.21
N PRO A 182 8.71 1.86 -10.16
CA PRO A 182 7.34 1.95 -10.65
C PRO A 182 6.58 3.07 -9.94
N HIS A 183 6.15 4.10 -10.68
CA HIS A 183 5.37 5.23 -10.18
C HIS A 183 4.28 5.62 -11.19
N PRO A 184 3.02 5.25 -10.96
CA PRO A 184 1.90 5.64 -11.83
C PRO A 184 1.71 7.15 -11.92
N TRP A 185 2.07 7.92 -10.88
CA TRP A 185 2.02 9.38 -10.92
C TRP A 185 2.99 9.96 -11.96
N LEU A 186 4.19 9.43 -12.03
CA LEU A 186 5.26 9.94 -12.91
C LEU A 186 5.19 9.37 -14.34
N MET A 187 4.72 8.12 -14.47
CA MET A 187 4.56 7.43 -15.76
C MET A 187 3.15 6.82 -15.90
N PRO A 188 2.11 7.68 -16.08
CA PRO A 188 0.70 7.29 -15.93
C PRO A 188 0.16 6.31 -16.98
N ASP A 189 0.84 6.18 -18.13
CA ASP A 189 0.45 5.25 -19.19
C ASP A 189 1.27 3.96 -19.17
N PHE A 190 2.29 3.90 -18.31
CA PHE A 190 3.22 2.78 -18.24
C PHE A 190 3.00 1.92 -16.99
N TRP A 191 3.14 2.51 -15.79
CA TRP A 191 3.05 1.78 -14.54
C TRP A 191 1.61 1.68 -14.02
N GLU A 192 1.24 0.50 -13.51
CA GLU A 192 -0.06 0.26 -12.88
C GLU A 192 0.02 0.38 -11.36
N PHE A 193 1.12 -0.07 -10.75
CA PHE A 193 1.31 -0.09 -9.30
C PHE A 193 2.66 0.47 -8.90
N PRO A 194 2.77 1.29 -7.83
CA PRO A 194 4.03 1.68 -7.24
C PRO A 194 4.57 0.54 -6.38
N THR A 195 5.83 0.24 -6.50
CA THR A 195 6.49 -0.80 -5.70
C THR A 195 7.91 -0.36 -5.34
N VAL A 196 8.29 -0.55 -4.07
CA VAL A 196 9.61 -0.16 -3.55
C VAL A 196 10.28 -1.23 -2.70
N SER A 197 9.76 -2.47 -2.68
CA SER A 197 10.27 -3.60 -1.87
C SER A 197 10.23 -3.35 -0.36
N MET A 198 9.12 -2.77 0.13
CA MET A 198 8.85 -2.46 1.53
C MET A 198 7.56 -3.13 2.04
N GLY A 199 7.15 -4.24 1.46
CA GLY A 199 5.97 -5.02 1.87
C GLY A 199 4.62 -4.51 1.37
N LEU A 200 4.52 -3.28 0.88
CA LEU A 200 3.26 -2.68 0.45
C LEU A 200 2.69 -3.32 -0.82
N GLY A 201 3.55 -3.76 -1.75
CA GLY A 201 3.12 -4.48 -2.96
C GLY A 201 2.40 -5.79 -2.65
N PRO A 202 2.98 -6.69 -1.84
CA PRO A 202 2.34 -7.95 -1.45
C PRO A 202 0.96 -7.80 -0.80
N ILE A 203 0.80 -6.93 0.19
CA ILE A 203 -0.50 -6.72 0.83
C ILE A 203 -1.52 -6.15 -0.16
N GLN A 204 -1.15 -5.16 -0.97
CA GLN A 204 -2.03 -4.62 -2.01
C GLN A 204 -2.44 -5.69 -3.02
N ALA A 205 -1.52 -6.59 -3.43
CA ALA A 205 -1.81 -7.66 -4.36
C ALA A 205 -2.86 -8.64 -3.82
N ILE A 206 -2.82 -8.97 -2.52
CA ILE A 206 -3.83 -9.82 -1.87
C ILE A 206 -5.21 -9.16 -1.96
N TYR A 207 -5.32 -7.90 -1.54
CA TYR A 207 -6.60 -7.20 -1.56
C TYR A 207 -7.08 -6.87 -2.97
N GLN A 208 -6.17 -6.65 -3.92
CA GLN A 208 -6.52 -6.52 -5.33
C GLN A 208 -7.11 -7.83 -5.89
N ALA A 209 -6.53 -8.98 -5.55
CA ALA A 209 -7.04 -10.29 -5.96
C ALA A 209 -8.44 -10.57 -5.36
N ARG A 210 -8.63 -10.22 -4.08
CA ARG A 210 -9.93 -10.29 -3.41
C ARG A 210 -10.96 -9.34 -4.04
N PHE A 211 -10.54 -8.14 -4.41
CA PHE A 211 -11.42 -7.14 -5.02
C PHE A 211 -11.91 -7.57 -6.42
N ILE A 212 -11.13 -8.31 -7.19
CA ILE A 212 -11.60 -8.93 -8.43
C ILE A 212 -12.77 -9.88 -8.13
N LYS A 213 -12.65 -10.77 -7.15
CA LYS A 213 -13.73 -11.67 -6.72
C LYS A 213 -14.95 -10.91 -6.22
N TYR A 214 -14.74 -9.79 -5.50
CA TYR A 214 -15.81 -8.89 -5.08
C TYR A 214 -16.57 -8.31 -6.28
N LEU A 215 -15.89 -7.79 -7.28
CA LEU A 215 -16.52 -7.25 -8.50
C LEU A 215 -17.28 -8.33 -9.27
N GLU A 216 -16.72 -9.54 -9.39
CA GLU A 216 -17.34 -10.67 -10.04
C GLU A 216 -18.61 -11.14 -9.28
N ASN A 217 -18.53 -11.32 -7.97
CA ASN A 217 -19.64 -11.75 -7.12
C ASN A 217 -20.77 -10.71 -7.04
N ARG A 218 -20.43 -9.43 -7.19
CA ARG A 218 -21.40 -8.33 -7.29
C ARG A 218 -22.01 -8.17 -8.68
N GLY A 219 -21.54 -8.91 -9.67
CA GLY A 219 -21.97 -8.78 -11.06
C GLY A 219 -21.51 -7.50 -11.77
N LEU A 220 -20.56 -6.77 -11.18
CA LEU A 220 -19.95 -5.57 -11.76
C LEU A 220 -18.92 -5.90 -12.83
N LYS A 221 -18.34 -7.08 -12.74
CA LYS A 221 -17.35 -7.64 -13.66
C LYS A 221 -17.77 -9.06 -14.04
N LYS A 222 -17.58 -9.45 -15.29
CA LYS A 222 -17.77 -10.84 -15.69
C LYS A 222 -16.69 -11.71 -15.05
N PRO A 223 -17.04 -12.95 -14.61
CA PRO A 223 -16.05 -13.91 -14.16
C PRO A 223 -14.95 -14.12 -15.19
N SER A 224 -13.71 -14.12 -14.73
CA SER A 224 -12.54 -14.25 -15.60
C SER A 224 -11.47 -15.12 -14.94
N ASP A 225 -10.48 -15.54 -15.72
CA ASP A 225 -9.28 -16.22 -15.23
C ASP A 225 -8.08 -15.27 -15.02
N GLN A 226 -8.37 -13.95 -14.91
CA GLN A 226 -7.38 -12.90 -14.64
C GLN A 226 -6.52 -13.23 -13.42
N LYS A 227 -5.21 -13.14 -13.55
CA LYS A 227 -4.27 -13.39 -12.46
C LYS A 227 -3.66 -12.09 -11.93
N ILE A 228 -3.37 -12.11 -10.63
CA ILE A 228 -2.52 -11.13 -9.96
C ILE A 228 -1.17 -11.79 -9.69
N TRP A 229 -0.11 -11.19 -10.19
CA TRP A 229 1.26 -11.61 -9.94
C TRP A 229 1.96 -10.60 -9.04
N ALA A 230 2.57 -11.04 -7.97
CA ALA A 230 3.38 -10.17 -7.13
C ALA A 230 4.80 -10.72 -7.02
N PHE A 231 5.77 -9.90 -7.44
CA PHE A 231 7.19 -10.19 -7.36
C PHE A 231 7.81 -9.49 -6.17
N LEU A 232 8.41 -10.25 -5.27
CA LEU A 232 8.99 -9.72 -4.04
C LEU A 232 10.34 -10.42 -3.72
N GLY A 233 11.16 -9.76 -2.91
CA GLY A 233 12.39 -10.34 -2.40
C GLY A 233 12.16 -11.16 -1.14
N ASP A 234 13.04 -12.12 -0.89
CA ASP A 234 13.05 -12.89 0.34
C ASP A 234 13.29 -12.02 1.59
N GLY A 235 14.16 -11.02 1.49
CA GLY A 235 14.37 -10.05 2.56
C GLY A 235 13.18 -9.12 2.81
N GLU A 236 12.32 -8.91 1.82
CA GLU A 236 11.09 -8.12 1.95
C GLU A 236 10.04 -8.81 2.83
N THR A 237 10.18 -10.11 3.06
CA THR A 237 9.29 -10.85 3.96
C THR A 237 9.54 -10.55 5.45
N ASP A 238 10.56 -9.78 5.78
CA ASP A 238 10.73 -9.22 7.12
C ASP A 238 9.72 -8.10 7.42
N GLU A 239 9.13 -7.46 6.39
CA GLU A 239 8.08 -6.45 6.57
C GLU A 239 6.76 -7.11 6.99
N PRO A 240 6.12 -6.64 8.08
CA PRO A 240 4.86 -7.21 8.57
C PRO A 240 3.75 -7.21 7.51
N GLU A 241 3.69 -6.20 6.65
CA GLU A 241 2.71 -6.06 5.58
C GLU A 241 2.82 -7.19 4.54
N THR A 242 4.02 -7.73 4.31
CA THR A 242 4.22 -8.84 3.37
C THR A 242 3.48 -10.10 3.79
N LEU A 243 3.50 -10.42 5.08
CA LEU A 243 2.92 -11.63 5.65
C LEU A 243 1.56 -11.39 6.33
N GLY A 244 1.19 -10.14 6.57
CA GLY A 244 0.05 -9.77 7.41
C GLY A 244 -1.32 -10.27 6.93
N ALA A 245 -1.50 -10.48 5.63
CA ALA A 245 -2.78 -10.87 5.05
C ALA A 245 -2.78 -12.24 4.34
N ILE A 246 -1.71 -13.04 4.44
CA ILE A 246 -1.61 -14.32 3.74
C ILE A 246 -2.67 -15.33 4.19
N SER A 247 -3.07 -15.30 5.45
CA SER A 247 -4.16 -16.14 5.98
C SER A 247 -5.52 -15.76 5.37
N LEU A 248 -5.77 -14.48 5.12
CA LEU A 248 -6.96 -14.01 4.41
C LEU A 248 -7.02 -14.60 3.00
N ALA A 249 -5.92 -14.52 2.27
CA ALA A 249 -5.84 -15.00 0.89
C ALA A 249 -6.21 -16.50 0.78
N ALA A 250 -5.71 -17.33 1.72
CA ALA A 250 -6.03 -18.74 1.77
C ALA A 250 -7.48 -18.99 2.18
N ARG A 251 -7.97 -18.30 3.24
CA ARG A 251 -9.36 -18.44 3.72
C ARG A 251 -10.38 -18.08 2.64
N GLU A 252 -10.11 -17.06 1.85
CA GLU A 252 -10.95 -16.63 0.73
C GLU A 252 -10.70 -17.39 -0.57
N LYS A 253 -9.78 -18.37 -0.56
CA LYS A 253 -9.45 -19.22 -1.72
C LYS A 253 -9.09 -18.40 -2.97
N LEU A 254 -8.19 -17.42 -2.82
CA LEU A 254 -7.82 -16.53 -3.91
C LEU A 254 -6.91 -17.23 -4.94
N ASP A 255 -7.47 -18.11 -5.73
CA ASP A 255 -6.76 -18.88 -6.78
C ASP A 255 -6.30 -18.05 -7.98
N ASN A 256 -6.65 -16.78 -7.96
CA ASN A 256 -6.20 -15.77 -8.91
C ASN A 256 -4.93 -15.02 -8.44
N LEU A 257 -4.35 -15.37 -7.29
CA LEU A 257 -3.17 -14.73 -6.71
C LEU A 257 -1.94 -15.63 -6.79
N ILE A 258 -0.83 -15.11 -7.32
CA ILE A 258 0.45 -15.81 -7.43
C ILE A 258 1.57 -14.90 -6.90
N PHE A 259 2.24 -15.31 -5.84
CA PHE A 259 3.47 -14.70 -5.36
C PHE A 259 4.68 -15.39 -5.97
N VAL A 260 5.66 -14.62 -6.44
CA VAL A 260 6.96 -15.09 -6.89
C VAL A 260 8.03 -14.47 -6.02
N ILE A 261 8.56 -15.23 -5.09
CA ILE A 261 9.60 -14.78 -4.16
C ILE A 261 10.97 -15.07 -4.78
N ASN A 262 11.69 -14.02 -5.10
CA ASN A 262 13.07 -14.07 -5.58
C ASN A 262 14.01 -14.33 -4.41
N CYS A 263 14.22 -15.61 -4.09
CA CYS A 263 15.06 -16.06 -2.97
C CYS A 263 16.55 -16.01 -3.37
N ASN A 264 17.12 -14.82 -3.39
CA ASN A 264 18.55 -14.63 -3.64
C ASN A 264 19.40 -14.73 -2.36
N LEU A 265 18.75 -14.96 -1.22
CA LEU A 265 19.30 -15.24 0.12
C LEU A 265 20.05 -14.06 0.75
N GLN A 266 19.98 -12.85 0.19
CA GLN A 266 20.75 -11.70 0.64
C GLN A 266 19.91 -10.46 0.83
N ARG A 267 20.09 -9.78 1.97
CA ARG A 267 19.68 -8.40 2.24
C ARG A 267 20.74 -7.41 1.76
N LEU A 268 20.67 -6.17 2.24
CA LEU A 268 21.69 -5.14 1.94
C LEU A 268 23.06 -5.48 2.52
N ASP A 269 23.09 -5.89 3.76
CA ASP A 269 24.32 -6.04 4.57
C ASP A 269 24.82 -7.48 4.65
N GLY A 270 24.01 -8.46 4.30
CA GLY A 270 24.38 -9.88 4.45
C GLY A 270 23.28 -10.85 4.07
N PRO A 271 23.40 -12.12 4.48
CA PRO A 271 22.38 -13.13 4.21
C PRO A 271 21.08 -12.84 4.95
N VAL A 272 19.94 -13.26 4.38
CA VAL A 272 18.61 -13.07 4.98
C VAL A 272 18.50 -13.85 6.30
N ARG A 273 18.92 -15.13 6.30
CA ARG A 273 18.93 -16.01 7.50
C ARG A 273 20.26 -16.72 7.65
N GLY A 274 21.33 -16.01 7.93
CA GLY A 274 22.69 -16.55 7.93
C GLY A 274 22.87 -17.99 8.46
N ASN A 275 22.36 -18.27 9.66
CA ASN A 275 22.38 -19.59 10.31
C ASN A 275 21.10 -20.42 10.07
N GLY A 276 20.21 -19.99 9.20
CA GLY A 276 18.95 -20.65 8.86
C GLY A 276 18.78 -20.82 7.36
N ASN A 277 17.58 -21.18 6.94
CA ASN A 277 17.19 -21.34 5.55
C ASN A 277 15.86 -20.64 5.31
N ILE A 278 15.89 -19.46 4.69
CA ILE A 278 14.70 -18.64 4.46
C ILE A 278 13.66 -19.35 3.59
N ILE A 279 14.06 -20.16 2.62
CA ILE A 279 13.12 -20.90 1.76
C ILE A 279 12.31 -21.90 2.59
N GLN A 280 12.95 -22.60 3.53
CA GLN A 280 12.26 -23.53 4.41
C GLN A 280 11.38 -22.82 5.44
N GLU A 281 11.80 -21.67 5.95
CA GLU A 281 10.99 -20.82 6.83
C GLU A 281 9.72 -20.33 6.10
N LEU A 282 9.87 -19.79 4.91
CA LEU A 282 8.74 -19.33 4.10
C LEU A 282 7.82 -20.46 3.66
N GLU A 283 8.37 -21.63 3.30
CA GLU A 283 7.54 -22.81 3.03
C GLU A 283 6.63 -23.15 4.19
N ALA A 284 7.18 -23.18 5.42
CA ALA A 284 6.41 -23.49 6.61
C ALA A 284 5.31 -22.46 6.88
N ILE A 285 5.61 -21.17 6.74
CA ILE A 285 4.66 -20.07 6.93
C ILE A 285 3.50 -20.17 5.93
N PHE A 286 3.79 -20.28 4.64
CA PHE A 286 2.76 -20.30 3.60
C PHE A 286 1.94 -21.60 3.62
N ARG A 287 2.57 -22.77 3.84
CA ARG A 287 1.82 -24.03 4.01
C ARG A 287 0.93 -24.01 5.24
N GLY A 288 1.45 -23.49 6.36
CA GLY A 288 0.69 -23.38 7.62
C GLY A 288 -0.58 -22.52 7.48
N THR A 289 -0.60 -21.59 6.53
CA THR A 289 -1.77 -20.75 6.24
C THR A 289 -2.66 -21.29 5.11
N GLY A 290 -2.30 -22.41 4.47
CA GLY A 290 -3.12 -23.02 3.43
C GLY A 290 -2.81 -22.62 1.99
N TRP A 291 -1.66 -22.03 1.72
CA TRP A 291 -1.21 -21.72 0.36
C TRP A 291 -0.67 -22.98 -0.34
N ASN A 292 -0.84 -23.02 -1.65
CA ASN A 292 -0.08 -23.92 -2.51
C ASN A 292 1.36 -23.37 -2.64
N VAL A 293 2.36 -24.17 -2.20
CA VAL A 293 3.77 -23.77 -2.20
C VAL A 293 4.53 -24.58 -3.23
N ILE A 294 5.20 -23.87 -4.15
CA ILE A 294 6.06 -24.47 -5.18
C ILE A 294 7.50 -23.96 -4.99
N LYS A 295 8.38 -24.87 -4.61
CA LYS A 295 9.83 -24.59 -4.50
C LYS A 295 10.51 -24.85 -5.83
N VAL A 296 11.36 -23.90 -6.25
CA VAL A 296 12.21 -23.96 -7.45
C VAL A 296 13.64 -23.68 -7.02
N VAL A 297 14.30 -24.70 -6.45
CA VAL A 297 15.57 -24.57 -5.74
C VAL A 297 16.75 -24.93 -6.62
N TRP A 298 16.67 -26.06 -7.31
CA TRP A 298 17.78 -26.65 -8.08
C TRP A 298 17.44 -26.66 -9.57
N GLY A 299 18.42 -26.29 -10.42
CA GLY A 299 18.27 -26.36 -11.88
C GLY A 299 18.37 -27.80 -12.39
N GLY A 300 18.07 -28.00 -13.68
CA GLY A 300 18.12 -29.32 -14.32
C GLY A 300 19.48 -30.02 -14.30
N ASP A 301 20.55 -29.26 -14.06
CA ASP A 301 21.91 -29.81 -13.86
C ASP A 301 22.03 -30.72 -12.63
N TRP A 302 21.10 -30.59 -11.66
CA TRP A 302 21.04 -31.38 -10.45
C TRP A 302 20.19 -32.65 -10.56
N ASP A 303 19.32 -32.74 -11.57
CA ASP A 303 18.43 -33.89 -11.76
C ASP A 303 19.18 -35.23 -11.87
N PRO A 304 20.27 -35.35 -12.65
CA PRO A 304 21.03 -36.61 -12.71
C PRO A 304 21.65 -37.03 -11.38
N LEU A 305 22.05 -36.09 -10.53
CA LEU A 305 22.63 -36.37 -9.21
C LEU A 305 21.54 -36.86 -8.23
N LEU A 306 20.35 -36.26 -8.28
CA LEU A 306 19.19 -36.66 -7.47
C LEU A 306 18.71 -38.06 -7.89
N GLU A 307 18.70 -38.39 -9.19
CA GLU A 307 18.36 -39.72 -9.69
C GLU A 307 19.40 -40.80 -9.29
N ALA A 308 20.69 -40.39 -9.23
CA ALA A 308 21.79 -41.27 -8.85
C ALA A 308 21.92 -41.50 -7.32
N ASP A 309 21.35 -40.62 -6.49
CA ASP A 309 21.40 -40.72 -5.04
C ASP A 309 20.46 -41.82 -4.51
N LYS A 310 20.99 -43.02 -4.40
CA LYS A 310 20.25 -44.18 -3.83
C LYS A 310 20.25 -44.22 -2.31
N THR A 311 21.02 -43.36 -1.69
CA THR A 311 21.23 -43.33 -0.22
C THR A 311 20.39 -42.26 0.47
N GLY A 312 19.85 -41.29 -0.29
CA GLY A 312 19.16 -40.11 0.23
C GLY A 312 20.10 -39.10 0.92
N LEU A 313 21.42 -39.35 0.92
CA LEU A 313 22.40 -38.49 1.57
C LEU A 313 22.59 -37.15 0.87
N LEU A 314 22.38 -37.08 -0.44
CA LEU A 314 22.40 -35.82 -1.16
C LEU A 314 21.24 -34.92 -0.72
N ILE A 315 20.02 -35.47 -0.62
CA ILE A 315 18.82 -34.76 -0.11
C ILE A 315 19.05 -34.33 1.35
N LYS A 316 19.63 -35.21 2.19
CA LYS A 316 19.99 -34.85 3.56
C LYS A 316 20.96 -33.67 3.59
N ARG A 317 22.02 -33.68 2.71
CA ARG A 317 22.97 -32.58 2.61
C ARG A 317 22.32 -31.26 2.15
N MET A 318 21.38 -31.35 1.21
CA MET A 318 20.59 -30.19 0.77
C MET A 318 19.74 -29.59 1.91
N ASN A 319 19.11 -30.43 2.72
CA ASN A 319 18.34 -29.99 3.89
C ASN A 319 19.19 -29.32 4.97
N GLU A 320 20.41 -29.76 5.15
CA GLU A 320 21.35 -29.22 6.13
C GLU A 320 22.00 -27.89 5.72
N SER A 321 21.84 -27.47 4.46
CA SER A 321 22.47 -26.26 3.93
C SER A 321 21.79 -24.99 4.45
N ILE A 322 22.56 -24.10 5.02
CA ILE A 322 22.09 -22.79 5.48
C ILE A 322 22.38 -21.69 4.46
N ASP A 323 21.74 -20.55 4.59
CA ASP A 323 21.87 -19.43 3.63
C ASP A 323 23.31 -18.89 3.57
N GLY A 324 23.98 -18.79 4.71
CA GLY A 324 25.39 -18.36 4.79
C GLY A 324 26.36 -19.29 4.04
N GLU A 325 26.14 -20.62 4.13
CA GLU A 325 26.92 -21.57 3.32
C GLU A 325 26.65 -21.42 1.82
N SER A 326 25.37 -21.25 1.46
CA SER A 326 24.94 -21.07 0.08
C SER A 326 25.64 -19.89 -0.60
N GLN A 327 25.90 -18.81 0.14
CA GLN A 327 26.65 -17.65 -0.34
C GLN A 327 28.14 -18.01 -0.57
N ASN A 328 28.76 -18.77 0.33
CA ASN A 328 30.13 -19.23 0.17
C ASN A 328 30.31 -20.11 -1.08
N TYR A 329 29.34 -20.96 -1.39
CA TYR A 329 29.38 -21.82 -2.59
C TYR A 329 29.35 -21.01 -3.90
N ILE A 330 28.79 -19.81 -3.89
CA ILE A 330 28.80 -18.93 -5.06
C ILE A 330 30.13 -18.19 -5.19
N THR A 331 30.70 -17.73 -4.07
CA THR A 331 31.84 -16.79 -4.09
C THR A 331 33.22 -17.45 -4.07
N ARG A 332 33.31 -18.74 -3.74
CA ARG A 332 34.60 -19.48 -3.56
C ARG A 332 34.89 -20.52 -4.62
N GLY A 333 33.99 -20.67 -5.61
CA GLY A 333 34.23 -21.52 -6.78
C GLY A 333 34.07 -23.03 -6.57
N GLY A 334 34.23 -23.80 -7.65
CA GLY A 334 33.86 -25.20 -7.72
C GLY A 334 34.65 -26.13 -6.79
N LYS A 335 35.95 -25.85 -6.56
CA LYS A 335 36.74 -26.60 -5.57
C LYS A 335 36.14 -26.53 -4.17
N TYR A 336 35.71 -25.33 -3.75
CA TYR A 336 35.08 -25.14 -2.45
C TYR A 336 33.75 -25.91 -2.35
N ILE A 337 32.94 -25.89 -3.42
CA ILE A 337 31.70 -26.67 -3.53
C ILE A 337 32.00 -28.16 -3.37
N ARG A 338 33.01 -28.68 -4.08
CA ARG A 338 33.41 -30.08 -3.98
C ARG A 338 33.77 -30.46 -2.55
N ASP A 339 34.66 -29.68 -1.94
CA ASP A 339 35.23 -30.01 -0.64
C ASP A 339 34.23 -29.85 0.53
N HIS A 340 33.37 -28.83 0.48
CA HIS A 340 32.51 -28.44 1.61
C HIS A 340 31.03 -28.81 1.43
N PHE A 341 30.49 -28.89 0.20
CA PHE A 341 29.14 -29.36 -0.03
C PHE A 341 29.13 -30.88 -0.25
N PHE A 342 29.76 -31.34 -1.30
CA PHE A 342 29.76 -32.77 -1.64
C PHE A 342 30.64 -33.58 -0.72
N GLY A 343 31.78 -33.06 -0.28
CA GLY A 343 32.75 -33.71 0.57
C GLY A 343 32.30 -33.97 2.00
N LYS A 344 31.14 -33.46 2.42
CA LYS A 344 30.58 -33.72 3.75
C LYS A 344 30.25 -35.21 3.96
N TYR A 345 29.85 -35.89 2.91
CA TYR A 345 29.52 -37.32 2.88
C TYR A 345 30.30 -37.99 1.75
N PRO A 346 31.09 -39.10 2.03
CA PRO A 346 31.85 -39.77 1.00
C PRO A 346 30.98 -40.30 -0.16
N GLU A 347 29.80 -40.76 0.11
CA GLU A 347 28.82 -41.26 -0.88
C GLU A 347 28.37 -40.14 -1.82
N VAL A 348 28.14 -38.94 -1.27
CA VAL A 348 27.73 -37.76 -2.04
C VAL A 348 28.88 -37.24 -2.90
N LEU A 349 30.13 -37.30 -2.38
CA LEU A 349 31.31 -36.91 -3.13
C LEU A 349 31.52 -37.80 -4.38
N LYS A 350 31.20 -39.10 -4.27
CA LYS A 350 31.30 -40.06 -5.38
C LYS A 350 30.40 -39.71 -6.54
N LEU A 351 29.23 -39.11 -6.27
CA LEU A 351 28.32 -38.69 -7.33
C LEU A 351 28.94 -37.66 -8.31
N VAL A 352 29.96 -36.95 -7.87
CA VAL A 352 30.60 -35.86 -8.64
C VAL A 352 32.08 -36.11 -8.96
N GLU A 353 32.57 -37.32 -8.79
CA GLU A 353 33.98 -37.65 -9.11
C GLU A 353 34.38 -37.31 -10.53
N HIS A 354 33.47 -37.44 -11.48
CA HIS A 354 33.68 -37.20 -12.93
C HIS A 354 33.38 -35.75 -13.33
N TYR A 355 32.90 -34.88 -12.43
CA TYR A 355 32.69 -33.44 -12.72
C TYR A 355 34.00 -32.69 -12.50
N THR A 356 34.30 -31.70 -13.36
CA THR A 356 35.34 -30.72 -13.07
C THR A 356 34.84 -29.67 -12.07
N ASP A 357 35.75 -28.95 -11.44
CA ASP A 357 35.37 -27.86 -10.51
C ASP A 357 34.59 -26.75 -11.25
N GLU A 358 34.95 -26.44 -12.49
CA GLU A 358 34.22 -25.51 -13.35
C GLU A 358 32.79 -25.97 -13.64
N GLN A 359 32.53 -27.27 -13.80
CA GLN A 359 31.20 -27.81 -14.02
C GLN A 359 30.37 -27.66 -12.74
N LEU A 360 30.93 -27.92 -11.55
CA LEU A 360 30.26 -27.74 -10.29
C LEU A 360 29.88 -26.29 -10.03
N GLU A 361 30.77 -25.36 -10.36
CA GLU A 361 30.54 -23.93 -10.24
C GLU A 361 29.40 -23.44 -11.14
N LYS A 362 29.30 -24.00 -12.34
CA LYS A 362 28.27 -23.62 -13.35
C LYS A 362 26.90 -24.25 -13.10
N MET A 363 26.73 -25.14 -12.14
CA MET A 363 25.44 -25.75 -11.78
C MET A 363 24.43 -24.70 -11.32
N LYS A 364 23.32 -24.61 -12.02
CA LYS A 364 22.34 -23.54 -11.83
C LYS A 364 21.47 -23.74 -10.59
N ARG A 365 21.04 -22.62 -9.99
CA ARG A 365 19.89 -22.58 -9.09
C ARG A 365 18.61 -22.61 -9.92
N GLY A 366 17.52 -23.14 -9.32
CA GLY A 366 16.26 -23.36 -10.03
C GLY A 366 15.67 -22.10 -10.65
N GLY A 367 15.73 -20.96 -9.95
CA GLY A 367 15.21 -19.68 -10.44
C GLY A 367 15.97 -19.10 -11.65
N HIS A 368 17.13 -19.69 -12.03
CA HIS A 368 17.85 -19.36 -13.27
C HIS A 368 17.59 -20.36 -14.40
N ASP A 369 16.85 -21.44 -14.13
CA ASP A 369 16.52 -22.45 -15.13
C ASP A 369 15.15 -22.20 -15.76
N PRO A 370 15.07 -21.89 -17.07
CA PRO A 370 13.80 -21.56 -17.72
C PRO A 370 12.76 -22.68 -17.68
N GLU A 371 13.17 -23.95 -17.75
CA GLU A 371 12.26 -25.11 -17.76
C GLU A 371 11.65 -25.30 -16.38
N LYS A 372 12.45 -25.20 -15.32
CA LYS A 372 11.98 -25.28 -13.94
C LYS A 372 11.01 -24.13 -13.60
N VAL A 373 11.35 -22.90 -14.03
CA VAL A 373 10.47 -21.73 -13.81
C VAL A 373 9.17 -21.85 -14.60
N TYR A 374 9.23 -22.28 -15.88
CA TYR A 374 8.07 -22.52 -16.70
C TYR A 374 7.11 -23.55 -16.06
N THR A 375 7.67 -24.66 -15.60
CA THR A 375 6.93 -25.73 -14.91
C THR A 375 6.18 -25.18 -13.68
N ALA A 376 6.88 -24.40 -12.84
CA ALA A 376 6.30 -23.79 -11.64
C ALA A 376 5.17 -22.81 -11.99
N TYR A 377 5.37 -21.95 -12.99
CA TYR A 377 4.37 -20.98 -13.41
C TYR A 377 3.12 -21.65 -13.99
N LYS A 378 3.32 -22.70 -14.82
CA LYS A 378 2.23 -23.48 -15.37
C LYS A 378 1.41 -24.11 -14.25
N ALA A 379 2.04 -24.78 -13.29
CA ALA A 379 1.37 -25.36 -12.14
C ALA A 379 0.62 -24.30 -11.30
N ALA A 380 1.21 -23.10 -11.14
CA ALA A 380 0.58 -22.02 -10.38
C ALA A 380 -0.69 -21.46 -11.06
N VAL A 381 -0.67 -21.26 -12.38
CA VAL A 381 -1.86 -20.74 -13.09
C VAL A 381 -2.98 -21.74 -13.20
N GLU A 382 -2.66 -23.04 -13.18
CA GLU A 382 -3.63 -24.15 -13.25
C GLU A 382 -4.21 -24.52 -11.86
N HIS A 383 -3.55 -24.11 -10.77
CA HIS A 383 -4.01 -24.40 -9.41
C HIS A 383 -5.32 -23.70 -9.10
N LYS A 384 -6.21 -24.38 -8.36
CA LYS A 384 -7.53 -23.89 -7.95
C LYS A 384 -7.71 -23.96 -6.45
N ASP A 385 -8.66 -23.19 -5.95
CA ASP A 385 -9.11 -23.17 -4.54
C ASP A 385 -8.08 -22.68 -3.52
N ALA A 386 -6.88 -22.25 -3.92
CA ALA A 386 -5.91 -21.62 -3.03
C ALA A 386 -4.97 -20.67 -3.80
N PRO A 387 -4.44 -19.62 -3.16
CA PRO A 387 -3.36 -18.83 -3.71
C PRO A 387 -2.08 -19.66 -3.82
N THR A 388 -1.18 -19.26 -4.73
CA THR A 388 0.09 -19.97 -4.93
C THR A 388 1.28 -19.07 -4.63
N VAL A 389 2.27 -19.61 -3.91
CA VAL A 389 3.58 -18.97 -3.76
C VAL A 389 4.66 -19.83 -4.41
N ILE A 390 5.52 -19.20 -5.19
CA ILE A 390 6.69 -19.81 -5.83
C ILE A 390 7.93 -19.29 -5.13
N LEU A 391 8.67 -20.18 -4.48
CA LEU A 391 9.93 -19.88 -3.79
C LEU A 391 11.09 -20.22 -4.76
N ALA A 392 11.57 -19.19 -5.47
CA ALA A 392 12.55 -19.37 -6.53
C ALA A 392 13.96 -19.03 -6.04
N LYS A 393 14.82 -20.03 -5.85
CA LYS A 393 16.22 -19.82 -5.45
C LYS A 393 17.04 -19.26 -6.60
N THR A 394 17.63 -18.10 -6.37
CA THR A 394 18.46 -17.36 -7.34
C THR A 394 19.82 -16.98 -6.73
N VAL A 395 20.59 -16.21 -7.48
CA VAL A 395 21.86 -15.62 -7.02
C VAL A 395 21.78 -14.12 -7.19
N LYS A 396 22.03 -13.37 -6.12
CA LYS A 396 22.05 -11.89 -6.17
C LYS A 396 23.14 -11.41 -7.10
N GLY A 397 22.79 -10.55 -8.05
CA GLY A 397 23.75 -10.05 -9.03
C GLY A 397 24.19 -11.07 -10.07
N TYR A 398 23.40 -12.12 -10.31
CA TYR A 398 23.74 -13.19 -11.26
C TYR A 398 24.20 -12.65 -12.62
N GLY A 399 25.42 -12.99 -13.00
CA GLY A 399 26.03 -12.57 -14.25
C GLY A 399 26.79 -11.26 -14.21
N LEU A 400 26.93 -10.60 -13.05
CA LEU A 400 27.73 -9.38 -12.90
C LEU A 400 29.23 -9.63 -12.70
N GLY A 401 29.68 -10.87 -12.80
CA GLY A 401 31.07 -11.25 -12.66
C GLY A 401 31.58 -11.30 -11.22
N GLU A 402 32.90 -11.49 -11.05
CA GLU A 402 33.54 -11.69 -9.76
C GLU A 402 33.31 -10.53 -8.78
N ALA A 403 33.19 -9.30 -9.24
CA ALA A 403 33.02 -8.13 -8.37
C ALA A 403 31.62 -8.03 -7.77
N GLY A 404 30.59 -8.56 -8.43
CA GLY A 404 29.19 -8.34 -8.06
C GLY A 404 28.37 -9.59 -7.73
N GLU A 405 28.77 -10.79 -8.16
CA GLU A 405 27.94 -11.98 -8.04
C GLU A 405 28.03 -12.59 -6.62
N GLY A 406 26.91 -12.60 -5.87
CA GLY A 406 26.83 -13.24 -4.55
C GLY A 406 27.55 -12.54 -3.40
N LYS A 407 28.20 -11.41 -3.60
CA LYS A 407 28.92 -10.68 -2.55
C LYS A 407 28.00 -9.75 -1.77
N ASN A 408 28.33 -9.45 -0.50
CA ASN A 408 27.53 -8.55 0.34
C ASN A 408 27.46 -7.12 -0.23
N ILE A 409 28.48 -6.66 -0.95
CA ILE A 409 28.51 -5.34 -1.59
C ILE A 409 27.68 -5.26 -2.87
N THR A 410 27.14 -6.36 -3.36
CA THR A 410 26.45 -6.46 -4.66
C THR A 410 25.27 -5.50 -4.80
N HIS A 411 24.57 -5.22 -3.71
CA HIS A 411 23.46 -4.25 -3.74
C HIS A 411 23.93 -2.84 -4.07
N SER A 412 25.10 -2.47 -3.56
CA SER A 412 25.70 -1.14 -3.73
C SER A 412 26.57 -1.04 -5.00
N GLN A 413 26.70 -2.12 -5.77
CA GLN A 413 27.49 -2.13 -6.99
C GLN A 413 26.82 -1.24 -8.06
N LYS A 414 27.39 -0.07 -8.28
CA LYS A 414 26.88 0.96 -9.20
C LYS A 414 27.79 1.20 -10.39
N LYS A 415 29.03 0.74 -10.32
CA LYS A 415 30.06 0.93 -11.36
C LYS A 415 30.65 -0.43 -11.71
N LEU A 416 30.64 -0.76 -12.97
CA LEU A 416 31.43 -1.84 -13.53
C LEU A 416 32.66 -1.20 -14.20
N ASN A 417 33.84 -1.80 -13.98
CA ASN A 417 35.04 -1.38 -14.68
C ASN A 417 35.05 -1.94 -16.12
N GLU A 418 36.02 -1.56 -16.92
CA GLU A 418 36.07 -1.96 -18.33
C GLU A 418 36.20 -3.48 -18.54
N ASP A 419 36.94 -4.16 -17.67
CA ASP A 419 37.13 -5.60 -17.78
C ASP A 419 35.85 -6.35 -17.41
N GLU A 420 35.13 -5.89 -16.39
CA GLU A 420 33.80 -6.42 -16.00
C GLU A 420 32.77 -6.20 -17.12
N LEU A 421 32.80 -5.07 -17.83
CA LEU A 421 31.93 -4.83 -18.98
C LEU A 421 32.24 -5.77 -20.14
N ARG A 422 33.53 -6.05 -20.40
CA ARG A 422 33.97 -7.01 -21.43
C ARG A 422 33.59 -8.44 -21.05
N GLU A 423 33.75 -8.82 -19.79
CA GLU A 423 33.35 -10.13 -19.27
C GLU A 423 31.83 -10.31 -19.42
N PHE A 424 31.03 -9.33 -18.98
CA PHE A 424 29.57 -9.35 -19.12
C PHE A 424 29.15 -9.50 -20.58
N ARG A 425 29.68 -8.65 -21.48
CA ARG A 425 29.43 -8.72 -22.92
C ARG A 425 29.73 -10.12 -23.48
N THR A 426 30.86 -10.71 -23.10
CA THR A 426 31.31 -12.01 -23.59
C THR A 426 30.43 -13.14 -23.04
N ARG A 427 30.19 -13.16 -21.75
CA ARG A 427 29.32 -14.15 -21.07
C ARG A 427 27.90 -14.22 -21.67
N PHE A 428 27.36 -13.09 -22.07
CA PHE A 428 26.00 -12.99 -22.63
C PHE A 428 25.98 -12.89 -24.16
N SER A 429 27.12 -12.98 -24.82
CA SER A 429 27.25 -12.95 -26.27
C SER A 429 26.61 -11.71 -26.92
N ILE A 430 26.82 -10.53 -26.31
CA ILE A 430 26.29 -9.27 -26.83
C ILE A 430 27.12 -8.81 -28.04
N PRO A 431 26.50 -8.46 -29.18
CA PRO A 431 27.23 -8.12 -30.43
C PRO A 431 27.71 -6.65 -30.41
N ILE A 432 28.63 -6.34 -29.50
CA ILE A 432 29.27 -5.02 -29.33
C ILE A 432 30.81 -5.23 -29.44
N SER A 433 31.51 -4.33 -30.12
CA SER A 433 32.95 -4.36 -30.28
C SER A 433 33.72 -4.17 -28.96
N ASP A 434 34.97 -4.57 -28.91
CA ASP A 434 35.85 -4.35 -27.76
C ASP A 434 36.12 -2.86 -27.50
N GLU A 435 36.09 -2.02 -28.56
CA GLU A 435 36.27 -0.57 -28.45
C GLU A 435 35.02 0.13 -27.90
N ASP A 436 33.83 -0.33 -28.27
CA ASP A 436 32.57 0.31 -27.88
C ASP A 436 32.04 -0.19 -26.56
N VAL A 437 32.35 -1.41 -26.12
CA VAL A 437 31.82 -2.02 -24.90
C VAL A 437 32.07 -1.15 -23.66
N VAL A 438 33.20 -0.47 -23.62
CA VAL A 438 33.59 0.41 -22.50
C VAL A 438 32.65 1.63 -22.34
N LYS A 439 31.95 2.01 -23.43
CA LYS A 439 30.94 3.08 -23.42
C LYS A 439 29.59 2.58 -22.89
N ALA A 440 29.42 1.26 -22.72
CA ALA A 440 28.16 0.58 -22.39
C ALA A 440 27.00 1.06 -23.28
N PRO A 441 27.10 1.01 -24.65
CA PRO A 441 26.05 1.53 -25.49
C PRO A 441 24.79 0.68 -25.41
N PHE A 442 23.60 1.31 -25.57
CA PHE A 442 22.36 0.58 -25.73
C PHE A 442 22.34 -0.16 -27.06
N TYR A 443 21.84 -1.38 -27.04
CA TYR A 443 21.76 -2.22 -28.24
C TYR A 443 20.35 -2.76 -28.43
N ARG A 444 19.77 -2.51 -29.60
CA ARG A 444 18.51 -3.06 -30.05
C ARG A 444 18.69 -3.63 -31.43
N PRO A 445 18.41 -4.94 -31.68
CA PRO A 445 18.41 -5.52 -33.00
C PRO A 445 17.45 -4.81 -33.96
N SER A 446 17.67 -5.00 -35.28
CA SER A 446 16.77 -4.48 -36.30
C SER A 446 15.37 -5.08 -36.17
N GLU A 447 14.35 -4.37 -36.66
CA GLU A 447 12.95 -4.80 -36.63
C GLU A 447 12.72 -6.19 -37.27
N ASP A 448 13.54 -6.54 -38.28
CA ASP A 448 13.48 -7.81 -39.02
C ASP A 448 14.30 -8.93 -38.37
N SER A 449 14.95 -8.67 -37.25
CA SER A 449 15.71 -9.69 -36.53
C SER A 449 14.77 -10.77 -35.96
N ALA A 450 15.32 -11.96 -35.79
CA ALA A 450 14.56 -13.08 -35.22
C ALA A 450 14.08 -12.76 -33.77
N GLU A 451 14.93 -12.08 -33.00
CA GLU A 451 14.67 -11.68 -31.63
C GLU A 451 13.47 -10.72 -31.52
N ILE A 452 13.48 -9.67 -32.33
CA ILE A 452 12.39 -8.66 -32.28
C ILE A 452 11.08 -9.25 -32.78
N ARG A 453 11.12 -10.04 -33.86
CA ARG A 453 9.93 -10.74 -34.35
C ARG A 453 9.34 -11.70 -33.32
N TYR A 454 10.18 -12.53 -32.69
CA TYR A 454 9.76 -13.47 -31.64
C TYR A 454 9.12 -12.73 -30.48
N LEU A 455 9.78 -11.69 -29.97
CA LEU A 455 9.29 -10.90 -28.84
C LEU A 455 7.93 -10.28 -29.12
N LYS A 456 7.76 -9.66 -30.30
CA LYS A 456 6.48 -9.04 -30.71
C LYS A 456 5.37 -10.07 -30.89
N GLU A 457 5.69 -11.22 -31.49
CA GLU A 457 4.74 -12.32 -31.68
C GLU A 457 4.25 -12.89 -30.33
N ARG A 458 5.17 -13.13 -29.39
CA ARG A 458 4.79 -13.60 -28.03
C ARG A 458 3.87 -12.60 -27.35
N ARG A 459 4.17 -11.31 -27.40
CA ARG A 459 3.32 -10.27 -26.80
C ARG A 459 1.96 -10.17 -27.48
N LYS A 460 1.93 -10.29 -28.80
CA LYS A 460 0.66 -10.31 -29.56
C LYS A 460 -0.19 -11.52 -29.16
N THR A 461 0.38 -12.70 -29.08
CA THR A 461 -0.29 -13.94 -28.66
C THR A 461 -0.86 -13.85 -27.25
N LEU A 462 -0.15 -13.15 -26.35
CA LEU A 462 -0.55 -12.95 -24.95
C LEU A 462 -1.40 -11.67 -24.72
N GLY A 463 -1.95 -11.05 -25.78
CA GLY A 463 -2.88 -9.93 -25.66
C GLY A 463 -2.23 -8.57 -25.41
N GLY A 464 -0.99 -8.36 -25.85
CA GLY A 464 -0.34 -7.05 -25.84
C GLY A 464 0.76 -6.85 -24.80
N TYR A 465 1.24 -5.63 -24.73
CA TYR A 465 2.40 -5.26 -23.92
C TYR A 465 2.05 -5.02 -22.46
N LEU A 466 3.02 -5.26 -21.56
CA LEU A 466 3.00 -4.97 -20.13
C LEU A 466 4.37 -4.41 -19.69
N PRO A 467 4.44 -3.56 -18.64
CA PRO A 467 3.31 -2.89 -17.99
C PRO A 467 2.62 -1.90 -18.93
N LYS A 468 1.31 -1.70 -18.79
CA LYS A 468 0.52 -0.76 -19.59
C LYS A 468 -0.73 -0.35 -18.80
N ARG A 469 -0.77 0.89 -18.35
CA ARG A 469 -1.95 1.43 -17.67
C ARG A 469 -2.90 2.05 -18.69
N ILE A 470 -4.16 1.67 -18.63
CA ILE A 470 -5.19 2.15 -19.55
C ILE A 470 -6.42 2.57 -18.76
N VAL A 471 -6.87 3.80 -18.92
CA VAL A 471 -8.10 4.31 -18.32
C VAL A 471 -9.20 4.36 -19.38
N LYS A 472 -10.22 3.50 -19.23
CA LYS A 472 -11.37 3.42 -20.15
C LYS A 472 -12.70 3.72 -19.45
N ALA A 473 -12.70 3.85 -18.11
CA ALA A 473 -13.89 4.16 -17.34
C ALA A 473 -14.52 5.48 -17.81
N GLN A 474 -15.82 5.46 -18.05
CA GLN A 474 -16.56 6.68 -18.46
C GLN A 474 -16.89 7.52 -17.22
N PRO A 475 -16.90 8.86 -17.35
CA PRO A 475 -17.32 9.72 -16.25
C PRO A 475 -18.71 9.37 -15.71
N LEU A 476 -18.88 9.43 -14.40
CA LEU A 476 -20.17 9.27 -13.76
C LEU A 476 -20.90 10.62 -13.67
N LYS A 477 -22.21 10.58 -13.64
CA LYS A 477 -23.01 11.76 -13.32
C LYS A 477 -23.08 11.94 -11.80
N THR A 478 -22.77 13.14 -11.34
CA THR A 478 -22.91 13.50 -9.93
C THR A 478 -24.37 13.45 -9.49
N PRO A 479 -24.68 12.90 -8.29
CA PRO A 479 -26.05 12.92 -7.75
C PRO A 479 -26.62 14.33 -7.69
N SER A 480 -27.94 14.43 -7.93
CA SER A 480 -28.62 15.72 -7.89
C SER A 480 -28.59 16.38 -6.50
N GLU A 481 -28.75 17.70 -6.44
CA GLU A 481 -28.85 18.46 -5.18
C GLU A 481 -29.99 17.94 -4.28
N GLU A 482 -31.07 17.43 -4.85
CA GLU A 482 -32.23 16.91 -4.11
C GLU A 482 -31.86 15.77 -3.13
N LEU A 483 -30.86 14.95 -3.50
CA LEU A 483 -30.39 13.88 -2.59
C LEU A 483 -29.82 14.46 -1.28
N PHE A 484 -29.22 15.65 -1.37
CA PHE A 484 -28.53 16.31 -0.26
C PHE A 484 -29.36 17.37 0.47
N GLU A 485 -30.54 17.73 -0.04
CA GLU A 485 -31.35 18.85 0.45
C GLU A 485 -31.72 18.74 1.95
N GLU A 486 -32.02 17.55 2.43
CA GLU A 486 -32.32 17.35 3.87
C GLU A 486 -31.14 17.73 4.78
N PHE A 487 -29.90 17.64 4.31
CA PHE A 487 -28.71 18.01 5.07
C PHE A 487 -28.45 19.51 5.04
N TYR A 488 -29.04 20.22 4.07
CA TYR A 488 -28.96 21.68 3.97
C TYR A 488 -30.00 22.39 4.87
N SER A 489 -31.10 21.72 5.19
CA SER A 489 -32.24 22.33 5.94
C SER A 489 -32.00 22.42 7.43
N GLY A 490 -31.01 21.73 7.97
CA GLY A 490 -30.76 21.60 9.42
C GLY A 490 -31.70 20.61 10.09
N THR A 491 -31.66 20.54 11.44
CA THR A 491 -32.38 19.50 12.24
C THR A 491 -33.49 20.03 13.11
N GLU A 492 -33.86 21.30 12.99
CA GLU A 492 -34.95 21.97 13.78
C GLU A 492 -34.77 21.74 15.31
N GLY A 493 -33.56 21.82 15.81
CA GLY A 493 -33.20 21.64 17.22
C GLY A 493 -32.94 20.19 17.65
N ARG A 494 -33.19 19.19 16.82
CA ARG A 494 -32.79 17.81 17.13
C ARG A 494 -31.29 17.65 17.06
N GLU A 495 -30.70 17.09 18.10
CA GLU A 495 -29.29 16.85 18.20
C GLU A 495 -28.86 15.60 17.41
N VAL A 496 -27.81 15.71 16.60
CA VAL A 496 -27.19 14.62 15.81
C VAL A 496 -25.74 14.93 15.60
N SER A 497 -24.90 13.89 15.60
CA SER A 497 -23.46 13.99 15.33
C SER A 497 -23.17 13.98 13.83
N THR A 498 -22.02 14.52 13.43
CA THR A 498 -21.55 14.46 12.03
C THR A 498 -21.31 13.01 11.58
N THR A 499 -20.94 12.09 12.47
CA THR A 499 -20.89 10.64 12.18
C THR A 499 -22.26 10.10 11.76
N MET A 500 -23.31 10.41 12.51
CA MET A 500 -24.67 9.95 12.17
C MET A 500 -25.22 10.62 10.91
N VAL A 501 -24.86 11.89 10.66
CA VAL A 501 -25.16 12.57 9.39
C VAL A 501 -24.51 11.84 8.22
N TYR A 502 -23.22 11.48 8.37
CA TYR A 502 -22.48 10.71 7.36
C TYR A 502 -23.14 9.36 7.07
N VAL A 503 -23.44 8.58 8.08
CA VAL A 503 -24.07 7.26 7.92
C VAL A 503 -25.41 7.37 7.20
N ARG A 504 -26.25 8.36 7.57
CA ARG A 504 -27.52 8.64 6.90
C ARG A 504 -27.32 9.03 5.44
N MET A 505 -26.31 9.84 5.14
CA MET A 505 -25.95 10.25 3.78
C MET A 505 -25.46 9.05 2.96
N LEU A 506 -24.58 8.24 3.52
CA LEU A 506 -24.11 7.01 2.89
C LEU A 506 -25.26 6.05 2.58
N ALA A 507 -26.20 5.87 3.52
CA ALA A 507 -27.40 5.04 3.33
C ALA A 507 -28.29 5.57 2.17
N LYS A 508 -28.36 6.88 1.95
CA LYS A 508 -29.08 7.48 0.81
C LYS A 508 -28.33 7.30 -0.49
N LEU A 509 -27.02 7.56 -0.49
CA LEU A 509 -26.15 7.35 -1.65
C LEU A 509 -26.20 5.88 -2.13
N LEU A 510 -26.20 4.92 -1.22
CA LEU A 510 -26.33 3.49 -1.53
C LEU A 510 -27.67 3.11 -2.18
N ARG A 511 -28.70 3.96 -2.06
CA ARG A 511 -30.01 3.79 -2.73
C ARG A 511 -30.10 4.57 -4.05
N ASP A 512 -29.11 5.38 -4.37
CA ASP A 512 -29.09 6.10 -5.63
C ASP A 512 -29.04 5.10 -6.82
N LYS A 513 -29.90 5.32 -7.82
CA LYS A 513 -30.04 4.38 -8.94
C LYS A 513 -28.86 4.36 -9.88
N GLU A 514 -28.15 5.48 -9.99
CA GLU A 514 -27.02 5.65 -10.92
C GLU A 514 -25.72 5.20 -10.32
N ILE A 515 -25.41 5.61 -9.09
CA ILE A 515 -24.10 5.35 -8.46
C ILE A 515 -24.15 4.39 -7.26
N GLY A 516 -25.33 4.12 -6.69
CA GLY A 516 -25.45 3.36 -5.44
C GLY A 516 -24.79 1.98 -5.49
N HIS A 517 -24.89 1.29 -6.62
CA HIS A 517 -24.28 -0.03 -6.83
C HIS A 517 -22.75 0.01 -6.98
N LEU A 518 -22.16 1.19 -7.23
CA LEU A 518 -20.70 1.41 -7.36
C LEU A 518 -20.05 1.83 -6.04
N ILE A 519 -20.84 2.20 -5.03
CA ILE A 519 -20.33 2.60 -3.73
C ILE A 519 -19.80 1.38 -2.97
N VAL A 520 -18.62 1.52 -2.36
CA VAL A 520 -17.94 0.48 -1.60
C VAL A 520 -17.68 0.98 -0.18
N PRO A 521 -18.56 0.73 0.79
CA PRO A 521 -18.27 1.00 2.19
C PRO A 521 -17.18 0.03 2.68
N ILE A 522 -16.16 0.56 3.36
CA ILE A 522 -15.03 -0.20 3.89
C ILE A 522 -14.89 0.13 5.37
N VAL A 523 -14.80 -0.88 6.22
CA VAL A 523 -14.59 -0.71 7.68
C VAL A 523 -13.68 -1.84 8.22
N PRO A 524 -12.86 -1.57 9.24
CA PRO A 524 -11.98 -2.57 9.85
C PRO A 524 -12.62 -3.34 11.01
N ASP A 525 -13.86 -3.34 11.30
CA ASP A 525 -14.62 -4.03 12.38
C ASP A 525 -15.43 -3.07 13.30
N GLU A 526 -15.46 -1.78 13.01
CA GLU A 526 -16.11 -0.80 13.90
C GLU A 526 -17.44 -0.30 13.33
N ALA A 527 -18.08 -1.03 12.44
CA ALA A 527 -19.34 -0.60 11.82
C ALA A 527 -20.42 -0.25 12.86
N ARG A 528 -20.57 -1.03 13.94
CA ARG A 528 -21.53 -0.75 15.02
C ARG A 528 -21.15 0.50 15.84
N THR A 529 -19.86 0.71 16.08
CA THR A 529 -19.35 1.91 16.78
C THR A 529 -19.68 3.19 16.01
N PHE A 530 -19.66 3.12 14.69
CA PHE A 530 -20.00 4.26 13.82
C PHE A 530 -21.49 4.36 13.50
N GLY A 531 -22.35 3.45 14.03
CA GLY A 531 -23.79 3.42 13.75
C GLY A 531 -24.12 2.94 12.33
N MET A 532 -23.22 2.19 11.68
CA MET A 532 -23.38 1.66 10.33
C MET A 532 -24.12 0.32 10.26
N GLU A 533 -24.50 -0.28 11.38
CA GLU A 533 -25.14 -1.61 11.43
C GLU A 533 -26.45 -1.69 10.63
N SER A 534 -27.13 -0.57 10.42
CA SER A 534 -28.33 -0.52 9.56
C SER A 534 -28.01 -0.88 8.10
N LEU A 535 -26.78 -0.69 7.67
CA LEU A 535 -26.31 -1.02 6.34
C LEU A 535 -26.15 -2.54 6.13
N PHE A 536 -25.91 -3.33 7.19
CA PHE A 536 -25.80 -4.79 7.10
C PHE A 536 -27.05 -5.40 6.46
N ARG A 537 -28.22 -4.92 6.84
CA ARG A 537 -29.48 -5.37 6.26
C ARG A 537 -29.70 -4.80 4.87
N GLN A 538 -29.31 -3.55 4.63
CA GLN A 538 -29.57 -2.84 3.38
C GLN A 538 -28.76 -3.42 2.22
N VAL A 539 -27.46 -3.67 2.40
CA VAL A 539 -26.55 -4.03 1.33
C VAL A 539 -25.68 -5.26 1.63
N GLY A 540 -25.64 -5.73 2.88
CA GLY A 540 -24.90 -6.92 3.29
C GLY A 540 -23.37 -6.70 3.39
N ILE A 541 -22.73 -7.57 4.17
CA ILE A 541 -21.27 -7.67 4.28
C ILE A 541 -20.80 -8.66 3.22
N TYR A 542 -19.75 -8.32 2.49
CA TYR A 542 -19.19 -9.21 1.49
C TYR A 542 -18.47 -10.40 2.12
N SER A 543 -18.81 -11.60 1.66
CA SER A 543 -18.09 -12.83 1.95
C SER A 543 -18.03 -13.68 0.68
N ASN A 544 -16.83 -14.02 0.21
CA ASN A 544 -16.65 -14.82 -1.01
C ASN A 544 -17.34 -16.20 -0.93
N GLN A 545 -17.48 -16.76 0.26
CA GLN A 545 -18.17 -18.04 0.50
C GLN A 545 -19.64 -17.88 0.88
N GLY A 546 -20.11 -16.65 1.14
CA GLY A 546 -21.42 -16.38 1.72
C GLY A 546 -21.45 -16.67 3.22
N GLN A 547 -22.65 -16.69 3.82
CA GLN A 547 -22.85 -16.97 5.25
C GLN A 547 -23.13 -18.47 5.45
N LEU A 548 -22.16 -19.21 5.98
CA LEU A 548 -22.23 -20.66 6.20
C LEU A 548 -22.81 -21.06 7.56
N TYR A 549 -23.23 -20.08 8.35
CA TYR A 549 -23.75 -20.24 9.70
C TYR A 549 -24.99 -19.37 9.89
N GLU A 550 -25.77 -19.68 10.93
CA GLU A 550 -26.88 -18.85 11.36
C GLU A 550 -26.39 -17.81 12.38
N PRO A 551 -26.54 -16.50 12.13
CA PRO A 551 -26.05 -15.48 13.06
C PRO A 551 -26.86 -15.52 14.36
N VAL A 552 -26.19 -15.36 15.50
CA VAL A 552 -26.80 -15.40 16.84
C VAL A 552 -27.81 -14.29 17.07
N ASP A 553 -27.69 -13.20 16.30
CA ASP A 553 -28.56 -12.03 16.37
C ASP A 553 -29.60 -11.98 15.23
N LYS A 554 -29.89 -13.10 14.56
CA LYS A 554 -30.81 -13.17 13.40
C LYS A 554 -32.21 -12.64 13.69
N ASP A 555 -32.67 -12.74 14.94
CA ASP A 555 -33.96 -12.24 15.37
C ASP A 555 -33.96 -10.74 15.65
N SER A 556 -32.78 -10.09 15.64
CA SER A 556 -32.62 -8.65 15.74
C SER A 556 -32.95 -7.98 14.41
N LEU A 557 -33.49 -6.76 14.50
CA LEU A 557 -33.75 -5.95 13.29
C LEU A 557 -32.47 -5.63 12.51
N LEU A 558 -31.33 -5.52 13.20
CA LEU A 558 -30.03 -5.10 12.67
C LEU A 558 -28.97 -6.21 12.84
N TYR A 559 -29.32 -7.43 12.41
CA TYR A 559 -28.43 -8.58 12.55
C TYR A 559 -27.24 -8.54 11.58
N TYR A 560 -26.18 -9.23 11.96
CA TYR A 560 -24.97 -9.41 11.17
C TYR A 560 -25.25 -10.30 9.94
N LYS A 561 -25.14 -9.73 8.74
CA LYS A 561 -25.50 -10.39 7.50
C LYS A 561 -24.37 -10.41 6.50
N GLU A 562 -23.82 -11.59 6.25
CA GLU A 562 -22.86 -11.84 5.17
C GLU A 562 -23.55 -12.35 3.90
N ALA A 563 -23.02 -12.00 2.74
CA ALA A 563 -23.51 -12.45 1.45
C ALA A 563 -22.42 -12.39 0.39
N LYS A 564 -22.46 -13.31 -0.59
CA LYS A 564 -21.54 -13.29 -1.74
C LYS A 564 -21.61 -11.99 -2.52
N ASN A 565 -22.79 -11.42 -2.65
CA ASN A 565 -23.03 -10.13 -3.31
C ASN A 565 -23.11 -8.95 -2.32
N GLY A 566 -22.66 -9.15 -1.09
CA GLY A 566 -22.58 -8.08 -0.09
C GLY A 566 -21.74 -6.91 -0.59
N GLN A 567 -22.10 -5.70 -0.16
CA GLN A 567 -21.47 -4.48 -0.66
C GLN A 567 -20.43 -3.90 0.28
N ILE A 568 -20.58 -4.16 1.59
CA ILE A 568 -19.65 -3.68 2.62
C ILE A 568 -18.42 -4.59 2.64
N LEU A 569 -17.24 -4.02 2.57
CA LEU A 569 -15.99 -4.70 2.88
C LEU A 569 -15.68 -4.49 4.36
N GLU A 570 -16.02 -5.47 5.18
CA GLU A 570 -15.65 -5.53 6.60
C GLU A 570 -14.42 -6.41 6.74
N GLU A 571 -13.26 -5.76 6.98
CA GLU A 571 -11.95 -6.39 6.75
C GLU A 571 -11.39 -7.10 8.00
N GLY A 572 -12.01 -6.88 9.17
CA GLY A 572 -11.45 -7.23 10.46
C GLY A 572 -10.51 -6.15 10.98
N ILE A 573 -9.95 -6.32 12.17
CA ILE A 573 -9.08 -5.32 12.84
C ILE A 573 -7.76 -5.20 12.09
N THR A 574 -7.80 -4.57 10.92
CA THR A 574 -6.66 -4.36 10.03
C THR A 574 -6.83 -3.10 9.18
N GLU A 575 -6.32 -1.98 9.65
CA GLU A 575 -6.34 -0.73 8.89
C GLU A 575 -5.49 -0.82 7.61
N ALA A 576 -4.37 -1.56 7.66
CA ALA A 576 -3.53 -1.78 6.48
C ALA A 576 -4.26 -2.60 5.40
N GLY A 577 -5.01 -3.62 5.78
CA GLY A 577 -5.88 -4.39 4.88
C GLY A 577 -7.01 -3.54 4.32
N SER A 578 -7.70 -2.80 5.17
CA SER A 578 -8.78 -1.89 4.79
C SER A 578 -8.31 -0.80 3.82
N MET A 579 -7.13 -0.22 4.07
CA MET A 579 -6.52 0.75 3.15
C MET A 579 -6.11 0.11 1.82
N SER A 580 -5.66 -1.15 1.83
CA SER A 580 -5.37 -1.90 0.59
C SER A 580 -6.64 -2.21 -0.21
N SER A 581 -7.77 -2.51 0.45
CA SER A 581 -9.10 -2.59 -0.18
C SER A 581 -9.56 -1.24 -0.75
N PHE A 582 -9.31 -0.14 -0.03
CA PHE A 582 -9.57 1.21 -0.53
C PHE A 582 -8.78 1.50 -1.79
N ILE A 583 -7.49 1.15 -1.82
CA ILE A 583 -6.64 1.29 -3.00
C ILE A 583 -7.18 0.46 -4.17
N ALA A 584 -7.54 -0.80 -3.95
CA ALA A 584 -8.08 -1.68 -4.98
C ALA A 584 -9.39 -1.10 -5.57
N ALA A 585 -10.29 -0.63 -4.72
CA ALA A 585 -11.53 0.01 -5.14
C ALA A 585 -11.28 1.36 -5.82
N GLY A 586 -10.46 2.23 -5.23
CA GLY A 586 -10.19 3.56 -5.75
C GLY A 586 -9.39 3.61 -7.06
N THR A 587 -8.76 2.49 -7.45
CA THR A 587 -8.04 2.33 -8.72
C THR A 587 -8.78 1.47 -9.74
N ALA A 588 -9.96 0.95 -9.42
CA ALA A 588 -10.73 0.08 -10.30
C ALA A 588 -11.08 0.73 -11.65
N TYR A 589 -11.18 2.06 -11.71
CA TYR A 589 -11.37 2.82 -12.94
C TYR A 589 -10.23 2.60 -13.95
N ALA A 590 -9.01 2.38 -13.50
CA ALA A 590 -7.84 2.10 -14.34
C ALA A 590 -7.60 0.60 -14.53
N ASN A 591 -7.78 -0.20 -13.47
CA ASN A 591 -7.47 -1.63 -13.49
C ASN A 591 -8.57 -2.47 -14.14
N HIS A 592 -9.86 -2.05 -13.98
CA HIS A 592 -11.03 -2.81 -14.40
C HIS A 592 -12.01 -2.00 -15.28
N SER A 593 -11.72 -0.74 -15.57
CA SER A 593 -12.62 0.20 -16.29
C SER A 593 -13.98 0.40 -15.58
N ILE A 594 -14.01 0.29 -14.25
CA ILE A 594 -15.19 0.42 -13.40
C ILE A 594 -14.95 1.52 -12.37
N ASN A 595 -15.78 2.55 -12.35
CA ASN A 595 -15.72 3.62 -11.34
C ASN A 595 -16.35 3.17 -10.03
N THR A 596 -15.65 2.43 -9.18
CA THR A 596 -16.12 2.21 -7.81
C THR A 596 -15.80 3.40 -6.93
N ILE A 597 -16.66 3.68 -5.95
CA ILE A 597 -16.58 4.85 -5.06
C ILE A 597 -16.36 4.36 -3.63
N PRO A 598 -15.12 4.16 -3.18
CA PRO A 598 -14.87 3.70 -1.83
C PRO A 598 -15.09 4.79 -0.78
N PHE A 599 -15.73 4.37 0.32
CA PHE A 599 -15.93 5.13 1.55
C PHE A 599 -15.30 4.34 2.70
N PHE A 600 -14.05 4.62 3.01
CA PHE A 600 -13.32 3.93 4.07
C PHE A 600 -13.44 4.69 5.39
N THR A 601 -14.10 4.09 6.38
CA THR A 601 -14.35 4.66 7.69
C THR A 601 -13.54 3.91 8.75
N TYR A 602 -12.78 4.64 9.55
CA TYR A 602 -11.88 4.09 10.57
C TYR A 602 -11.71 5.06 11.73
N TYR A 603 -11.21 4.60 12.86
CA TYR A 603 -10.80 5.49 13.94
C TYR A 603 -9.70 6.43 13.46
N SER A 604 -9.92 7.75 13.54
CA SER A 604 -9.01 8.76 12.99
C SER A 604 -7.57 8.63 13.52
N MET A 605 -7.42 8.21 14.78
CA MET A 605 -6.12 7.96 15.42
C MET A 605 -5.34 6.85 14.74
N PHE A 606 -6.00 5.80 14.23
CA PHE A 606 -5.36 4.66 13.61
C PHE A 606 -5.27 4.72 12.08
N GLY A 607 -5.69 5.82 11.48
CA GLY A 607 -5.62 6.06 10.04
C GLY A 607 -4.22 6.52 9.60
N LEU A 608 -4.10 7.80 9.30
CA LEU A 608 -2.87 8.39 8.72
C LEU A 608 -1.61 8.11 9.54
N GLN A 609 -1.73 8.03 10.87
CA GLN A 609 -0.61 7.67 11.74
C GLN A 609 -0.12 6.23 11.53
N ARG A 610 -1.02 5.28 11.24
CA ARG A 610 -0.72 3.85 11.13
C ARG A 610 -0.47 3.39 9.69
N VAL A 611 -1.20 3.94 8.73
CA VAL A 611 -1.18 3.54 7.33
C VAL A 611 -0.73 4.64 6.37
N GLY A 612 0.07 5.59 6.87
CA GLY A 612 0.55 6.73 6.10
C GLY A 612 1.26 6.36 4.81
N ASP A 613 2.06 5.28 4.82
CA ASP A 613 2.75 4.77 3.62
C ASP A 613 1.76 4.28 2.55
N LEU A 614 0.69 3.59 2.95
CA LEU A 614 -0.37 3.17 2.03
C LEU A 614 -1.19 4.36 1.52
N VAL A 615 -1.39 5.40 2.34
CA VAL A 615 -2.04 6.65 1.91
C VAL A 615 -1.16 7.38 0.90
N TRP A 616 0.16 7.40 1.11
CA TRP A 616 1.11 7.95 0.14
C TRP A 616 1.10 7.16 -1.17
N ALA A 617 1.11 5.83 -1.08
CA ALA A 617 0.99 4.95 -2.25
C ALA A 617 -0.34 5.15 -2.99
N ALA A 618 -1.46 5.40 -2.28
CA ALA A 618 -2.74 5.74 -2.89
C ALA A 618 -2.66 7.04 -3.70
N GLY A 619 -1.91 8.03 -3.20
CA GLY A 619 -1.62 9.27 -3.93
C GLY A 619 -0.88 9.02 -5.24
N ASP A 620 0.20 8.25 -5.21
CA ASP A 620 0.99 7.84 -6.39
C ASP A 620 0.14 7.04 -7.40
N LEU A 621 -0.73 6.16 -6.92
CA LEU A 621 -1.68 5.37 -7.71
C LEU A 621 -2.79 6.19 -8.37
N ARG A 622 -2.92 7.47 -8.08
CA ARG A 622 -4.05 8.32 -8.50
C ARG A 622 -5.39 7.74 -8.04
N CYS A 623 -5.38 7.23 -6.80
CA CYS A 623 -6.55 6.62 -6.18
C CYS A 623 -7.67 7.64 -6.01
N LYS A 624 -8.93 7.19 -6.10
CA LYS A 624 -10.13 8.01 -5.92
C LYS A 624 -10.97 7.45 -4.78
N GLY A 625 -11.62 8.33 -4.02
CA GLY A 625 -12.50 7.90 -2.91
C GLY A 625 -12.37 8.78 -1.68
N PHE A 626 -13.04 8.36 -0.62
CA PHE A 626 -13.14 9.09 0.64
C PHE A 626 -12.60 8.28 1.80
N LEU A 627 -11.66 8.86 2.53
CA LEU A 627 -11.18 8.39 3.83
C LEU A 627 -11.91 9.17 4.92
N PHE A 628 -12.59 8.48 5.82
CA PHE A 628 -13.28 9.08 6.97
C PHE A 628 -12.58 8.73 8.26
N GLY A 629 -11.95 9.73 8.90
CA GLY A 629 -11.48 9.63 10.28
C GLY A 629 -12.67 9.80 11.21
N ALA A 630 -13.22 8.69 11.71
CA ALA A 630 -14.38 8.68 12.58
C ALA A 630 -13.97 8.74 14.05
N THR A 631 -14.92 9.20 14.89
CA THR A 631 -14.70 9.52 16.30
C THR A 631 -13.48 10.43 16.51
N ALA A 632 -13.31 11.39 15.59
CA ALA A 632 -12.20 12.33 15.58
C ALA A 632 -12.32 13.37 16.72
N GLY A 633 -11.24 14.11 16.93
CA GLY A 633 -11.19 15.22 17.89
C GLY A 633 -10.71 14.80 19.29
N ARG A 634 -9.63 15.42 19.73
CA ARG A 634 -8.97 15.07 21.01
C ARG A 634 -9.86 15.30 22.22
N THR A 635 -10.70 16.31 22.19
CA THR A 635 -11.63 16.61 23.29
C THR A 635 -13.06 16.15 23.02
N THR A 636 -13.37 15.85 21.77
CA THR A 636 -14.71 15.46 21.35
C THR A 636 -14.97 13.97 21.62
N LEU A 637 -13.95 13.12 21.47
CA LEU A 637 -14.05 11.71 21.87
C LEU A 637 -13.86 11.56 23.37
N ALA A 638 -14.97 11.47 24.12
CA ALA A 638 -14.96 11.33 25.58
C ALA A 638 -14.59 9.90 26.00
N GLY A 639 -13.86 9.77 27.13
CA GLY A 639 -13.63 8.52 27.85
C GLY A 639 -12.47 7.67 27.33
N GLU A 640 -12.20 7.65 26.05
CA GLU A 640 -11.28 6.71 25.37
C GLU A 640 -9.78 6.99 25.67
N GLY A 641 -9.43 8.23 25.92
CA GLY A 641 -8.10 8.62 26.34
C GLY A 641 -7.02 8.58 25.24
N LEU A 642 -5.81 8.35 25.69
CA LEU A 642 -4.57 8.56 24.93
C LEU A 642 -4.53 7.84 23.58
N GLN A 643 -5.00 6.59 23.51
CA GLN A 643 -4.86 5.77 22.32
C GLN A 643 -5.81 6.16 21.19
N HIS A 644 -6.98 6.76 21.48
CA HIS A 644 -8.04 7.00 20.50
C HIS A 644 -8.27 8.48 20.18
N GLN A 645 -7.85 9.39 21.06
CA GLN A 645 -8.11 10.83 20.93
C GLN A 645 -7.14 11.49 19.94
N ASP A 646 -7.59 11.61 18.69
CA ASP A 646 -6.82 12.23 17.60
C ASP A 646 -6.80 13.77 17.71
N GLY A 647 -5.63 14.37 17.65
CA GLY A 647 -5.42 15.81 17.59
C GLY A 647 -4.39 16.21 16.51
N HIS A 648 -4.01 15.31 15.59
CA HIS A 648 -2.89 15.56 14.66
C HIS A 648 -3.05 14.95 13.26
N SER A 649 -4.13 14.22 12.98
CA SER A 649 -4.32 13.56 11.67
C SER A 649 -4.34 14.54 10.50
N HIS A 650 -4.91 15.75 10.66
CA HIS A 650 -4.87 16.78 9.62
C HIS A 650 -3.44 17.26 9.30
N LEU A 651 -2.54 17.28 10.29
CA LEU A 651 -1.12 17.57 10.06
C LEU A 651 -0.45 16.45 9.24
N LEU A 652 -0.79 15.18 9.53
CA LEU A 652 -0.30 14.03 8.77
C LEU A 652 -0.88 13.97 7.35
N ALA A 653 -2.12 14.45 7.15
CA ALA A 653 -2.71 14.59 5.82
C ALA A 653 -2.06 15.69 4.97
N TYR A 654 -1.43 16.67 5.61
CA TYR A 654 -0.91 17.86 4.94
C TYR A 654 0.12 17.55 3.84
N PRO A 655 1.14 16.69 4.05
CA PRO A 655 2.19 16.46 3.05
C PRO A 655 1.75 15.67 1.82
N VAL A 656 0.61 14.95 1.85
CA VAL A 656 0.15 14.15 0.71
C VAL A 656 -0.44 15.08 -0.37
N PRO A 657 0.18 15.19 -1.56
CA PRO A 657 -0.10 16.32 -2.48
C PRO A 657 -1.53 16.37 -3.00
N ASN A 658 -2.11 15.23 -3.35
CA ASN A 658 -3.43 15.09 -3.95
C ASN A 658 -4.53 14.61 -2.97
N LEU A 659 -4.24 14.58 -1.67
CA LEU A 659 -5.21 14.33 -0.62
C LEU A 659 -5.84 15.65 -0.16
N ILE A 660 -7.13 15.82 -0.37
CA ILE A 660 -7.87 17.00 0.08
C ILE A 660 -8.45 16.71 1.47
N ALA A 661 -8.17 17.56 2.45
CA ALA A 661 -8.52 17.30 3.84
C ALA A 661 -9.51 18.32 4.39
N TYR A 662 -10.60 17.83 5.03
CA TYR A 662 -11.66 18.67 5.63
C TYR A 662 -12.01 18.25 7.04
N ASP A 663 -12.33 19.24 7.89
CA ASP A 663 -12.85 19.08 9.26
C ASP A 663 -14.20 19.80 9.39
N PRO A 664 -15.30 19.23 8.84
CA PRO A 664 -16.60 19.87 8.86
C PRO A 664 -17.25 19.89 10.25
N ALA A 665 -17.91 21.01 10.59
CA ALA A 665 -18.68 21.16 11.80
C ALA A 665 -20.15 20.74 11.63
N PHE A 666 -20.74 20.97 10.45
CA PHE A 666 -22.17 20.84 10.24
C PHE A 666 -22.56 19.93 9.06
N ALA A 667 -23.79 19.43 9.12
CA ALA A 667 -24.33 18.50 8.14
C ALA A 667 -24.26 19.02 6.71
N TYR A 668 -24.55 20.30 6.50
CA TYR A 668 -24.51 20.91 5.17
C TYR A 668 -23.06 21.04 4.63
N GLU A 669 -22.08 21.29 5.51
CA GLU A 669 -20.66 21.31 5.09
C GLU A 669 -20.24 19.94 4.57
N LEU A 670 -20.56 18.88 5.33
CA LEU A 670 -20.27 17.51 4.94
C LEU A 670 -20.94 17.13 3.61
N ALA A 671 -22.21 17.54 3.43
CA ALA A 671 -22.98 17.28 2.22
C ALA A 671 -22.36 17.96 0.99
N VAL A 672 -21.95 19.23 1.13
CA VAL A 672 -21.27 19.98 0.06
C VAL A 672 -19.94 19.33 -0.30
N ILE A 673 -19.14 18.93 0.70
CA ILE A 673 -17.83 18.30 0.52
C ILE A 673 -17.96 16.95 -0.20
N ILE A 674 -18.85 16.07 0.25
CA ILE A 674 -19.04 14.75 -0.36
C ILE A 674 -19.52 14.87 -1.80
N ARG A 675 -20.51 15.75 -2.04
CA ARG A 675 -21.03 15.96 -3.39
C ARG A 675 -19.97 16.50 -4.35
N ASP A 676 -19.19 17.49 -3.90
CA ASP A 676 -18.09 18.04 -4.70
C ASP A 676 -16.98 16.98 -4.95
N GLY A 677 -16.67 16.17 -3.94
CA GLY A 677 -15.70 15.09 -4.10
C GLY A 677 -16.13 14.07 -5.17
N ILE A 678 -17.41 13.67 -5.19
CA ILE A 678 -17.95 12.80 -6.25
C ILE A 678 -17.84 13.51 -7.60
N TYR A 679 -18.20 14.79 -7.69
CA TYR A 679 -18.09 15.58 -8.91
C TYR A 679 -16.66 15.64 -9.44
N ARG A 680 -15.70 16.01 -8.60
CA ARG A 680 -14.29 16.15 -9.01
C ARG A 680 -13.68 14.82 -9.41
N MET A 681 -13.83 13.79 -8.58
CA MET A 681 -13.17 12.50 -8.82
C MET A 681 -13.79 11.71 -9.97
N TYR A 682 -15.12 11.70 -10.09
CA TYR A 682 -15.82 10.77 -10.97
C TYR A 682 -16.52 11.40 -12.17
N GLU A 683 -16.90 12.67 -12.11
CA GLU A 683 -17.44 13.40 -13.27
C GLU A 683 -16.32 14.16 -14.00
N LYS A 684 -15.49 14.92 -13.28
CA LYS A 684 -14.33 15.65 -13.83
C LYS A 684 -13.08 14.79 -14.01
N GLN A 685 -13.04 13.61 -13.42
CA GLN A 685 -11.91 12.67 -13.48
C GLN A 685 -10.60 13.24 -12.93
N GLU A 686 -10.65 14.15 -11.95
CA GLU A 686 -9.47 14.67 -11.28
C GLU A 686 -8.76 13.57 -10.46
N ASP A 687 -7.44 13.61 -10.44
CA ASP A 687 -6.60 12.67 -9.69
C ASP A 687 -6.42 13.15 -8.23
N VAL A 688 -7.52 13.21 -7.50
CA VAL A 688 -7.57 13.59 -6.08
C VAL A 688 -8.36 12.55 -5.29
N PHE A 689 -8.14 12.51 -3.97
CA PHE A 689 -8.95 11.76 -3.02
C PHE A 689 -9.11 12.57 -1.74
N TYR A 690 -10.04 12.17 -0.87
CA TYR A 690 -10.49 13.00 0.23
C TYR A 690 -10.20 12.36 1.58
N TYR A 691 -9.81 13.18 2.56
CA TYR A 691 -9.79 12.86 3.98
C TYR A 691 -10.76 13.80 4.71
N VAL A 692 -11.73 13.24 5.40
CA VAL A 692 -12.77 14.00 6.11
C VAL A 692 -12.89 13.47 7.54
N THR A 693 -12.77 14.34 8.55
CA THR A 693 -12.99 13.97 9.92
C THR A 693 -14.47 14.09 10.28
N ILE A 694 -15.00 13.11 11.01
CA ILE A 694 -16.36 13.07 11.54
C ILE A 694 -16.33 12.71 13.02
N MET A 695 -17.24 13.30 13.79
CA MET A 695 -17.21 13.29 15.25
C MET A 695 -18.50 12.72 15.83
N ASN A 696 -18.44 12.18 17.06
CA ASN A 696 -19.57 11.48 17.71
C ASN A 696 -20.35 12.32 18.75
N GLU A 697 -20.07 13.63 18.86
CA GLU A 697 -20.86 14.51 19.73
C GLU A 697 -22.16 14.94 19.04
N ASN A 698 -23.27 14.84 19.75
CA ASN A 698 -24.57 15.26 19.27
C ASN A 698 -24.81 16.75 19.59
N TYR A 699 -25.26 17.50 18.61
CA TYR A 699 -25.69 18.89 18.71
C TYR A 699 -26.66 19.24 17.58
N PRO A 700 -27.47 20.31 17.74
CA PRO A 700 -28.35 20.76 16.68
C PRO A 700 -27.59 21.17 15.43
N GLN A 701 -28.03 20.68 14.28
CA GLN A 701 -27.45 21.05 13.01
C GLN A 701 -28.19 22.27 12.44
N PRO A 702 -27.53 23.41 12.22
CA PRO A 702 -28.16 24.58 11.63
C PRO A 702 -28.48 24.41 10.15
N ALA A 703 -29.42 25.20 9.66
CA ALA A 703 -29.61 25.30 8.20
C ALA A 703 -28.42 26.00 7.53
N MET A 704 -28.14 25.62 6.29
CA MET A 704 -27.04 26.19 5.53
C MET A 704 -27.28 27.69 5.27
N PRO A 705 -26.32 28.56 5.62
CA PRO A 705 -26.39 29.97 5.22
C PRO A 705 -26.38 30.13 3.69
N LYS A 706 -26.86 31.25 3.19
CA LYS A 706 -26.82 31.52 1.76
C LYS A 706 -25.40 31.75 1.25
N ASP A 707 -25.13 31.32 0.03
CA ASP A 707 -23.91 31.61 -0.74
C ASP A 707 -22.59 31.13 -0.09
N VAL A 708 -22.64 30.08 0.78
CA VAL A 708 -21.45 29.58 1.50
C VAL A 708 -20.77 28.37 0.84
N LYS A 709 -21.37 27.74 -0.18
CA LYS A 709 -20.85 26.50 -0.77
C LYS A 709 -19.40 26.63 -1.26
N GLU A 710 -19.08 27.73 -1.96
CA GLU A 710 -17.73 27.99 -2.43
C GLU A 710 -16.75 28.13 -1.27
N GLY A 711 -17.13 28.86 -0.21
CA GLY A 711 -16.32 29.04 0.97
C GLY A 711 -16.05 27.71 1.73
N ILE A 712 -17.05 26.85 1.83
CA ILE A 712 -16.91 25.50 2.39
C ILE A 712 -15.83 24.72 1.65
N LEU A 713 -15.83 24.74 0.31
CA LEU A 713 -14.88 24.00 -0.52
C LEU A 713 -13.49 24.63 -0.54
N LYS A 714 -13.40 25.96 -0.46
CA LYS A 714 -12.12 26.67 -0.36
C LYS A 714 -11.49 26.65 1.03
N GLY A 715 -12.24 26.20 2.05
CA GLY A 715 -11.73 25.95 3.40
C GLY A 715 -12.16 26.92 4.48
N MET A 716 -12.86 28.04 4.16
CA MET A 716 -13.36 28.98 5.17
C MET A 716 -14.51 29.83 4.62
N TYR A 717 -15.51 30.09 5.46
CA TYR A 717 -16.59 31.00 5.18
C TYR A 717 -17.09 31.72 6.43
N ARG A 718 -17.77 32.85 6.28
CA ARG A 718 -18.38 33.58 7.41
C ARG A 718 -19.69 32.91 7.81
N PHE A 719 -19.72 32.34 9.01
CA PHE A 719 -20.92 31.68 9.58
C PHE A 719 -21.94 32.69 10.19
N ARG A 720 -21.43 33.66 10.98
CA ARG A 720 -22.25 34.68 11.65
C ARG A 720 -21.54 36.03 11.57
N THR A 721 -22.30 37.09 11.25
CA THR A 721 -21.82 38.46 11.26
C THR A 721 -22.37 39.17 12.50
N SER A 722 -21.52 39.94 13.15
CA SER A 722 -21.93 40.81 14.29
C SER A 722 -22.95 41.88 13.86
N GLU A 723 -23.82 42.29 14.76
CA GLU A 723 -24.74 43.40 14.54
C GLU A 723 -23.95 44.70 14.29
N LYS A 724 -24.25 45.38 13.17
CA LYS A 724 -23.64 46.66 12.85
C LYS A 724 -23.98 47.67 13.92
N THR A 725 -22.97 48.26 14.56
CA THR A 725 -23.17 49.37 15.50
C THR A 725 -23.79 50.55 14.75
N SER A 726 -24.96 51.05 15.23
CA SER A 726 -25.67 52.20 14.62
C SER A 726 -24.78 53.44 14.66
N LYS A 727 -24.78 54.24 13.59
CA LYS A 727 -24.07 55.51 13.55
C LYS A 727 -24.36 56.35 14.79
N GLY A 728 -23.28 56.73 15.52
CA GLY A 728 -23.37 57.58 16.73
C GLY A 728 -23.23 56.85 18.07
N LYS A 729 -23.07 55.50 18.11
CA LYS A 729 -22.70 54.74 19.32
C LYS A 729 -21.20 54.50 19.36
N GLU A 730 -20.64 54.41 20.58
CA GLU A 730 -19.25 54.06 20.82
C GLU A 730 -18.87 52.77 20.09
N GLN A 731 -17.81 52.80 19.31
CA GLN A 731 -17.42 51.66 18.51
C GLN A 731 -16.93 50.52 19.43
N LYS A 732 -17.63 49.40 19.48
CA LYS A 732 -17.24 48.20 20.24
C LYS A 732 -15.95 47.59 19.70
N PRO A 733 -15.06 47.07 20.56
CA PRO A 733 -13.94 46.27 20.13
C PRO A 733 -14.41 45.12 19.25
N LYS A 734 -13.72 44.82 18.15
CA LYS A 734 -14.12 43.75 17.21
C LYS A 734 -13.14 42.62 17.25
N VAL A 735 -13.67 41.40 17.14
CA VAL A 735 -12.91 40.13 17.00
C VAL A 735 -13.50 39.24 15.90
N ASN A 736 -12.62 38.49 15.24
CA ASN A 736 -12.96 37.43 14.32
C ASN A 736 -12.63 36.09 14.98
N LEU A 737 -13.65 35.30 15.32
CA LEU A 737 -13.50 33.98 15.90
C LEU A 737 -13.59 32.91 14.81
N LEU A 738 -12.59 32.04 14.75
CA LEU A 738 -12.48 30.95 13.79
C LEU A 738 -12.62 29.61 14.51
N GLY A 739 -13.48 28.74 14.01
CA GLY A 739 -13.68 27.40 14.57
C GLY A 739 -13.72 26.33 13.48
N SER A 740 -13.31 25.11 13.79
CA SER A 740 -13.47 23.95 12.92
C SER A 740 -14.03 22.75 13.69
N GLY A 741 -14.65 21.81 12.97
CA GLY A 741 -15.25 20.64 13.57
C GLY A 741 -16.18 20.99 14.74
N THR A 742 -16.27 20.13 15.73
CA THR A 742 -17.15 20.30 16.89
C THR A 742 -16.81 21.54 17.73
N ILE A 743 -15.54 21.98 17.74
CA ILE A 743 -15.11 23.15 18.53
C ILE A 743 -15.72 24.46 18.01
N LEU A 744 -16.24 24.49 16.77
CA LEU A 744 -17.03 25.63 16.32
C LEU A 744 -18.23 25.92 17.26
N ASN A 745 -18.82 24.91 17.91
CA ASN A 745 -19.87 25.14 18.92
C ASN A 745 -19.34 25.87 20.15
N GLU A 746 -18.11 25.60 20.57
CA GLU A 746 -17.48 26.36 21.67
C GLU A 746 -17.17 27.81 21.26
N VAL A 747 -16.78 28.02 19.99
CA VAL A 747 -16.59 29.34 19.40
C VAL A 747 -17.90 30.15 19.40
N ILE A 748 -19.05 29.51 19.05
CA ILE A 748 -20.36 30.14 19.05
C ILE A 748 -20.77 30.56 20.50
N LYS A 749 -20.57 29.66 21.47
CA LYS A 749 -20.81 29.98 22.88
C LYS A 749 -19.91 31.12 23.38
N ALA A 750 -18.62 31.12 22.99
CA ALA A 750 -17.71 32.18 23.35
C ALA A 750 -18.14 33.54 22.77
N ALA A 751 -18.61 33.54 21.52
CA ALA A 751 -19.14 34.76 20.89
C ALA A 751 -20.34 35.32 21.67
N ASP A 752 -21.28 34.49 22.07
CA ASP A 752 -22.44 34.94 22.86
C ASP A 752 -22.03 35.56 24.21
N ILE A 753 -21.03 34.98 24.90
CA ILE A 753 -20.49 35.53 26.17
C ILE A 753 -19.78 36.88 25.87
N LEU A 754 -18.95 36.95 24.83
CA LEU A 754 -18.24 38.21 24.48
C LEU A 754 -19.23 39.35 24.15
N GLU A 755 -20.26 39.08 23.39
CA GLU A 755 -21.27 40.07 22.99
C GLU A 755 -22.14 40.54 24.18
N ASN A 756 -22.60 39.58 25.01
CA ASN A 756 -23.51 39.88 26.12
C ASN A 756 -22.79 40.50 27.31
N ASP A 757 -21.70 39.91 27.78
CA ASP A 757 -21.08 40.26 29.06
C ASP A 757 -19.94 41.28 28.90
N TYR A 758 -19.17 41.20 27.77
CA TYR A 758 -17.97 42.05 27.56
C TYR A 758 -18.15 43.13 26.50
N LYS A 759 -19.32 43.19 25.81
CA LYS A 759 -19.66 44.16 24.78
C LYS A 759 -18.68 44.22 23.62
N VAL A 760 -18.10 43.08 23.25
CA VAL A 760 -17.25 42.88 22.08
C VAL A 760 -18.12 42.53 20.88
N SER A 761 -17.81 43.05 19.71
CA SER A 761 -18.47 42.71 18.45
C SER A 761 -17.76 41.50 17.83
N VAL A 762 -18.51 40.43 17.53
CA VAL A 762 -17.92 39.14 17.11
C VAL A 762 -18.42 38.69 15.77
N ASP A 763 -17.49 38.51 14.80
CA ASP A 763 -17.75 37.73 13.57
C ASP A 763 -17.27 36.30 13.75
N ILE A 764 -18.10 35.32 13.34
CA ILE A 764 -17.75 33.90 13.43
C ILE A 764 -17.48 33.34 12.05
N TRP A 765 -16.37 32.63 11.92
CA TRP A 765 -15.92 31.95 10.73
C TRP A 765 -15.87 30.43 10.95
N SER A 766 -16.49 29.67 10.07
CA SER A 766 -16.25 28.22 10.00
C SER A 766 -15.08 27.93 9.09
N VAL A 767 -14.08 27.21 9.60
CA VAL A 767 -12.90 26.80 8.86
C VAL A 767 -13.00 25.30 8.58
N THR A 768 -13.33 24.95 7.37
CA THR A 768 -13.50 23.56 6.94
C THR A 768 -12.19 22.90 6.51
N SER A 769 -11.16 23.69 6.10
CA SER A 769 -9.88 23.15 5.68
C SER A 769 -8.73 24.15 5.80
N TYR A 770 -7.91 24.01 6.82
CA TYR A 770 -6.66 24.76 6.94
C TYR A 770 -5.65 24.39 5.84
N LYS A 771 -5.62 23.13 5.41
CA LYS A 771 -4.73 22.68 4.32
C LYS A 771 -5.02 23.41 3.02
N ASN A 772 -6.29 23.44 2.60
CA ASN A 772 -6.66 24.11 1.34
C ASN A 772 -6.36 25.60 1.37
N LEU A 773 -6.65 26.29 2.48
CA LEU A 773 -6.32 27.71 2.66
C LEU A 773 -4.83 27.97 2.53
N HIS A 774 -4.01 27.13 3.17
CA HIS A 774 -2.57 27.31 3.18
C HIS A 774 -1.95 27.05 1.79
N LEU A 775 -2.38 25.99 1.12
CA LEU A 775 -1.89 25.63 -0.23
C LEU A 775 -2.30 26.70 -1.26
N ASP A 776 -3.54 27.21 -1.23
CA ASP A 776 -3.99 28.33 -2.05
C ASP A 776 -3.11 29.57 -1.85
N ALA A 777 -2.82 29.88 -0.60
CA ALA A 777 -2.00 31.05 -0.27
C ALA A 777 -0.53 30.90 -0.73
N GLN A 778 0.06 29.74 -0.54
CA GLN A 778 1.42 29.46 -1.01
C GLN A 778 1.51 29.49 -2.54
N GLU A 779 0.54 28.90 -3.25
CA GLU A 779 0.48 28.93 -4.70
C GLU A 779 0.34 30.37 -5.23
N THR A 780 -0.53 31.14 -4.60
CA THR A 780 -0.73 32.55 -4.92
C THR A 780 0.56 33.37 -4.74
N GLU A 781 1.26 33.22 -3.62
CA GLU A 781 2.54 33.90 -3.37
C GLU A 781 3.62 33.48 -4.36
N ARG A 782 3.71 32.15 -4.63
CA ARG A 782 4.65 31.66 -5.64
C ARG A 782 4.37 32.28 -7.00
N TRP A 783 3.09 32.36 -7.41
CA TRP A 783 2.71 32.99 -8.66
C TRP A 783 3.13 34.46 -8.68
N ASN A 784 2.87 35.24 -7.62
CA ASN A 784 3.26 36.64 -7.50
C ASN A 784 4.78 36.82 -7.60
N MET A 785 5.54 35.97 -6.90
CA MET A 785 7.01 36.01 -6.95
C MET A 785 7.55 35.73 -8.36
N LEU A 786 6.94 34.82 -9.10
CA LEU A 786 7.37 34.46 -10.45
C LEU A 786 6.83 35.42 -11.54
N ASN A 787 5.90 36.30 -11.21
CA ASN A 787 5.30 37.28 -12.13
C ASN A 787 5.34 38.70 -11.52
N PRO A 788 6.52 39.24 -11.22
CA PRO A 788 6.65 40.52 -10.50
C PRO A 788 6.19 41.73 -11.32
N ASP A 789 6.01 41.57 -12.64
CA ASP A 789 5.54 42.59 -13.58
C ASP A 789 4.00 42.60 -13.71
N LYS A 790 3.31 41.67 -13.09
CA LYS A 790 1.84 41.58 -13.12
C LYS A 790 1.22 42.09 -11.82
N GLU A 791 -0.05 42.44 -11.87
CA GLU A 791 -0.81 42.80 -10.69
C GLU A 791 -0.84 41.63 -9.72
N PRO A 792 -0.45 41.82 -8.44
CA PRO A 792 -0.40 40.75 -7.46
C PRO A 792 -1.78 40.16 -7.20
N LYS A 793 -1.89 38.85 -7.24
CA LYS A 793 -3.09 38.11 -6.79
C LYS A 793 -3.16 38.11 -5.26
N LYS A 794 -4.39 38.06 -4.72
CA LYS A 794 -4.64 37.85 -3.30
C LYS A 794 -5.05 36.40 -3.05
N PRO A 795 -4.48 35.72 -2.06
CA PRO A 795 -4.96 34.39 -1.68
C PRO A 795 -6.39 34.47 -1.14
N TYR A 796 -7.12 33.35 -1.25
CA TYR A 796 -8.54 33.31 -0.88
C TYR A 796 -8.79 33.81 0.55
N ILE A 797 -7.99 33.38 1.53
CA ILE A 797 -8.12 33.83 2.92
C ILE A 797 -7.99 35.36 3.04
N ALA A 798 -7.06 35.99 2.32
CA ALA A 798 -6.90 37.43 2.33
C ALA A 798 -8.06 38.14 1.61
N GLN A 799 -8.65 37.53 0.55
CA GLN A 799 -9.80 38.11 -0.14
C GLN A 799 -11.03 38.16 0.76
N ILE A 800 -11.36 37.05 1.44
CA ILE A 800 -12.59 36.99 2.26
C ILE A 800 -12.49 37.75 3.58
N THR A 801 -11.26 38.01 4.05
CA THR A 801 -11.00 38.81 5.27
C THR A 801 -10.62 40.26 4.95
N GLU A 802 -10.70 40.66 3.69
CA GLU A 802 -10.38 42.04 3.28
C GLU A 802 -11.33 43.05 3.95
N GLY A 803 -10.76 44.08 4.56
CA GLY A 803 -11.51 45.07 5.31
C GLY A 803 -12.00 44.65 6.70
N GLU A 804 -11.67 43.40 7.14
CA GLU A 804 -11.87 43.00 8.52
C GLU A 804 -10.84 43.68 9.43
N ASP A 805 -11.32 44.24 10.53
CA ASP A 805 -10.48 44.80 11.58
C ASP A 805 -10.57 43.97 12.87
N GLY A 806 -9.66 44.18 13.79
CA GLY A 806 -9.58 43.50 15.08
C GLY A 806 -8.63 42.31 15.09
N VAL A 807 -8.74 41.54 16.16
CA VAL A 807 -7.93 40.34 16.38
C VAL A 807 -8.63 39.12 15.80
N PHE A 808 -7.85 38.12 15.46
CA PHE A 808 -8.33 36.80 15.07
C PHE A 808 -8.02 35.80 16.17
N VAL A 809 -8.99 34.99 16.57
CA VAL A 809 -8.78 33.91 17.53
C VAL A 809 -9.32 32.62 16.93
N ALA A 810 -8.45 31.62 16.79
CA ALA A 810 -8.80 30.35 16.15
C ALA A 810 -8.74 29.21 17.16
N ALA A 811 -9.77 28.36 17.18
CA ALA A 811 -9.83 27.18 18.05
C ALA A 811 -10.23 25.92 17.28
N SER A 812 -9.58 24.79 17.60
CA SER A 812 -9.95 23.48 17.06
C SER A 812 -9.48 22.35 17.98
N ASP A 813 -9.98 21.16 17.74
CA ASP A 813 -9.59 19.93 18.44
C ASP A 813 -8.20 19.37 18.04
N TYR A 814 -7.48 20.08 17.18
CA TYR A 814 -6.18 19.68 16.64
C TYR A 814 -5.05 20.61 17.10
N VAL A 815 -3.82 20.16 16.88
CA VAL A 815 -2.60 20.94 17.18
C VAL A 815 -2.64 22.35 16.56
N GLN A 816 -2.01 23.32 17.21
CA GLN A 816 -2.10 24.75 16.83
C GLN A 816 -1.43 25.05 15.48
N ILE A 817 -0.40 24.31 15.10
CA ILE A 817 0.46 24.64 13.94
C ILE A 817 -0.31 24.88 12.64
N MET A 818 -1.41 24.16 12.42
CA MET A 818 -2.22 24.33 11.19
C MET A 818 -2.90 25.71 11.15
N LYS A 819 -3.31 26.22 12.31
CA LYS A 819 -3.90 27.56 12.44
C LYS A 819 -2.82 28.64 12.35
N ASP A 820 -1.72 28.44 13.05
CA ASP A 820 -0.58 29.38 13.05
C ASP A 820 -0.03 29.60 11.62
N ALA A 821 -0.08 28.58 10.76
CA ALA A 821 0.32 28.68 9.38
C ALA A 821 -0.46 29.75 8.56
N MET A 822 -1.66 30.17 9.02
CA MET A 822 -2.49 31.19 8.36
C MET A 822 -2.13 32.63 8.73
N PHE A 823 -1.37 32.83 9.80
CA PHE A 823 -1.07 34.15 10.36
C PHE A 823 -0.64 35.21 9.33
N LYS A 824 0.21 34.80 8.40
CA LYS A 824 0.81 35.68 7.39
C LYS A 824 -0.22 36.41 6.49
N TRP A 825 -1.38 35.82 6.26
CA TRP A 825 -2.37 36.30 5.29
C TRP A 825 -3.62 36.90 5.91
N LEU A 826 -3.68 36.93 7.25
CA LEU A 826 -4.77 37.61 7.96
C LEU A 826 -4.44 39.09 8.15
N PRO A 827 -5.45 40.00 8.06
CA PRO A 827 -5.21 41.44 8.19
C PRO A 827 -4.92 41.92 9.63
N GLY A 828 -5.08 41.05 10.64
CA GLY A 828 -4.86 41.30 12.05
C GLY A 828 -4.10 40.20 12.78
N PRO A 829 -3.70 40.41 14.04
CA PRO A 829 -2.99 39.40 14.81
C PRO A 829 -3.85 38.17 15.06
N LEU A 830 -3.24 36.99 14.98
CA LEU A 830 -3.86 35.69 15.23
C LEU A 830 -3.43 35.14 16.59
N HIS A 831 -4.38 34.64 17.39
CA HIS A 831 -4.15 33.82 18.56
C HIS A 831 -4.79 32.46 18.36
N SER A 832 -3.99 31.38 18.46
CA SER A 832 -4.46 30.02 18.18
C SER A 832 -4.59 29.22 19.47
N LEU A 833 -5.72 28.55 19.64
CA LEU A 833 -6.00 27.56 20.66
C LEU A 833 -6.12 26.18 20.03
N GLY A 834 -5.54 25.15 20.66
CA GLY A 834 -5.55 23.79 20.11
C GLY A 834 -5.02 22.79 21.12
N THR A 835 -5.11 21.52 20.78
CA THR A 835 -4.85 20.40 21.67
C THR A 835 -3.45 19.84 21.49
N PHE A 836 -2.54 20.17 22.40
CA PHE A 836 -1.22 19.56 22.50
C PHE A 836 -1.14 18.57 23.66
N GLY A 837 -0.21 17.62 23.58
CA GLY A 837 -0.02 16.58 24.58
C GLY A 837 -0.83 15.31 24.31
N PHE A 838 -0.73 14.36 25.23
CA PHE A 838 -1.45 13.09 25.12
C PHE A 838 -2.92 13.26 25.51
N GLY A 839 -3.80 12.46 24.88
CA GLY A 839 -5.21 12.39 25.26
C GLY A 839 -5.41 11.95 26.71
N ARG A 840 -6.60 12.23 27.26
CA ARG A 840 -7.00 11.93 28.63
C ARG A 840 -8.35 11.22 28.69
N SER A 841 -8.50 10.26 29.58
CA SER A 841 -9.80 9.60 29.85
C SER A 841 -10.66 10.47 30.75
N GLU A 842 -11.53 11.28 30.14
CA GLU A 842 -12.43 12.20 30.86
C GLU A 842 -13.63 12.59 29.97
N GLY A 843 -14.62 13.28 30.55
CA GLY A 843 -15.73 13.85 29.80
C GLY A 843 -15.33 15.10 29.00
N ARG A 844 -16.13 15.43 27.97
CA ARG A 844 -15.82 16.53 27.01
C ARG A 844 -15.56 17.87 27.68
N THR A 845 -16.40 18.24 28.68
CA THR A 845 -16.25 19.52 29.41
C THR A 845 -14.87 19.61 30.07
N SER A 846 -14.49 18.57 30.81
CA SER A 846 -13.16 18.52 31.47
C SER A 846 -12.02 18.47 30.48
N LEU A 847 -12.16 17.74 29.37
CA LEU A 847 -11.16 17.67 28.31
C LEU A 847 -10.93 19.02 27.62
N ARG A 848 -12.02 19.75 27.29
CA ARG A 848 -11.95 21.08 26.68
C ARG A 848 -11.33 22.10 27.61
N ASP A 849 -11.69 22.01 28.91
CA ASP A 849 -11.03 22.81 29.94
C ASP A 849 -9.56 22.47 30.04
N PHE A 850 -9.19 21.19 30.12
CA PHE A 850 -7.80 20.73 30.22
C PHE A 850 -6.96 21.21 29.06
N PHE A 851 -7.44 21.08 27.82
CA PHE A 851 -6.75 21.49 26.60
C PHE A 851 -6.96 22.96 26.22
N GLU A 852 -7.74 23.73 26.98
CA GLU A 852 -7.97 25.18 26.81
C GLU A 852 -8.65 25.54 25.48
N VAL A 853 -9.60 24.72 25.05
CA VAL A 853 -10.36 24.92 23.80
C VAL A 853 -11.87 25.09 24.06
N ASP A 854 -12.30 25.24 25.30
CA ASP A 854 -13.67 25.56 25.65
C ASP A 854 -14.00 27.06 25.50
N ALA A 855 -15.30 27.40 25.60
CA ALA A 855 -15.79 28.75 25.40
C ALA A 855 -15.09 29.77 26.33
N LYS A 856 -14.84 29.42 27.61
CA LYS A 856 -14.23 30.34 28.56
C LYS A 856 -12.77 30.69 28.22
N HIS A 857 -11.98 29.70 27.76
CA HIS A 857 -10.60 29.97 27.32
C HIS A 857 -10.56 30.74 26.00
N ILE A 858 -11.51 30.51 25.08
CA ILE A 858 -11.66 31.29 23.85
C ILE A 858 -12.00 32.76 24.21
N VAL A 859 -12.95 33.01 25.15
CA VAL A 859 -13.26 34.35 25.65
C VAL A 859 -12.03 35.01 26.25
N TYR A 860 -11.32 34.31 27.15
CA TYR A 860 -10.15 34.84 27.83
C TYR A 860 -9.01 35.18 26.85
N ALA A 861 -8.71 34.29 25.93
CA ALA A 861 -7.72 34.51 24.87
C ALA A 861 -8.08 35.73 23.99
N THR A 862 -9.37 35.88 23.69
CA THR A 862 -9.87 37.04 22.93
C THR A 862 -9.65 38.33 23.67
N LEU A 863 -10.05 38.42 24.92
CA LEU A 863 -9.92 39.63 25.75
C LEU A 863 -8.41 39.95 25.96
N TYR A 864 -7.60 38.94 26.19
CA TYR A 864 -6.15 39.10 26.29
C TYR A 864 -5.55 39.69 25.01
N SER A 865 -5.96 39.16 23.85
CA SER A 865 -5.46 39.62 22.54
C SER A 865 -5.92 41.07 22.27
N LEU A 866 -7.17 41.41 22.55
CA LEU A 866 -7.69 42.76 22.45
C LEU A 866 -6.97 43.73 23.40
N MET A 867 -6.55 43.28 24.60
CA MET A 867 -5.77 44.07 25.53
C MET A 867 -4.37 44.35 24.95
N LYS A 868 -3.72 43.40 24.33
CA LYS A 868 -2.42 43.62 23.67
C LYS A 868 -2.49 44.66 22.56
N GLU A 869 -3.62 44.74 21.87
CA GLU A 869 -3.88 45.73 20.82
C GLU A 869 -4.44 47.07 21.40
N GLY A 870 -4.45 47.23 22.73
CA GLY A 870 -4.94 48.42 23.39
C GLY A 870 -6.44 48.71 23.25
N LYS A 871 -7.22 47.73 22.81
CA LYS A 871 -8.66 47.85 22.59
C LYS A 871 -9.51 47.56 23.86
N VAL A 872 -8.91 46.87 24.84
CA VAL A 872 -9.51 46.52 26.11
C VAL A 872 -8.51 46.81 27.23
N LYS A 873 -8.98 47.29 28.38
CA LYS A 873 -8.10 47.55 29.53
C LYS A 873 -7.74 46.27 30.29
N LEU A 874 -6.58 46.25 30.95
CA LEU A 874 -6.09 45.14 31.77
C LEU A 874 -7.13 44.69 32.82
N ASP A 875 -7.84 45.62 33.40
CA ASP A 875 -8.86 45.34 34.48
C ASP A 875 -10.00 44.45 33.94
N VAL A 876 -10.37 44.59 32.66
CA VAL A 876 -11.37 43.72 32.03
C VAL A 876 -10.86 42.30 31.93
N VAL A 877 -9.57 42.11 31.55
CA VAL A 877 -8.95 40.81 31.48
C VAL A 877 -8.82 40.12 32.83
N LYS A 878 -8.40 40.92 33.87
CA LYS A 878 -8.33 40.41 35.25
C LYS A 878 -9.73 40.02 35.80
N LYS A 879 -10.74 40.81 35.47
CA LYS A 879 -12.13 40.48 35.83
C LYS A 879 -12.54 39.20 35.12
N ALA A 880 -12.31 39.08 33.81
CA ALA A 880 -12.65 37.86 33.06
C ALA A 880 -11.92 36.62 33.59
N GLN A 881 -10.65 36.72 33.97
CA GLN A 881 -9.88 35.64 34.59
C GLN A 881 -10.61 35.08 35.83
N LYS A 882 -11.14 35.97 36.68
CA LYS A 882 -11.86 35.61 37.87
C LYS A 882 -13.26 35.06 37.55
N ASP A 883 -14.04 35.78 36.72
CA ASP A 883 -15.42 35.45 36.40
C ASP A 883 -15.55 34.11 35.66
N LEU A 884 -14.60 33.80 34.80
CA LEU A 884 -14.52 32.55 34.00
C LEU A 884 -13.79 31.41 34.74
N GLY A 885 -13.20 31.68 35.92
CA GLY A 885 -12.47 30.69 36.71
C GLY A 885 -11.20 30.18 36.03
N ILE A 886 -10.49 31.04 35.28
CA ILE A 886 -9.22 30.67 34.64
C ILE A 886 -8.13 30.53 35.70
N ASN A 887 -7.55 29.34 35.82
CA ASN A 887 -6.49 29.06 36.77
C ASN A 887 -5.11 29.40 36.14
N PRO A 888 -4.39 30.44 36.60
CA PRO A 888 -3.06 30.80 36.04
C PRO A 888 -1.97 29.78 36.36
N ASP A 889 -2.15 28.94 37.35
CA ASP A 889 -1.19 27.91 37.80
C ASP A 889 -1.47 26.53 37.19
N LYS A 890 -2.43 26.46 36.27
CA LYS A 890 -2.76 25.22 35.56
C LYS A 890 -1.55 24.66 34.81
N PRO A 891 -1.23 23.37 34.97
CA PRO A 891 -0.13 22.74 34.21
C PRO A 891 -0.37 22.81 32.70
N ASN A 892 0.70 23.03 31.94
CA ASN A 892 0.60 22.96 30.49
C ASN A 892 0.31 21.51 30.03
N PRO A 893 -0.73 21.27 29.21
CA PRO A 893 -1.11 19.93 28.74
C PRO A 893 0.04 19.13 28.10
N VAL A 894 1.00 19.80 27.46
CA VAL A 894 2.16 19.14 26.86
C VAL A 894 3.09 18.52 27.90
N LYS A 895 3.11 19.07 29.11
CA LYS A 895 4.01 18.67 30.20
C LYS A 895 3.35 17.88 31.31
N SER A 896 2.05 17.60 31.17
CA SER A 896 1.23 16.92 32.20
C SER A 896 1.12 15.42 31.96
#